data_da7354b6a67ddca1943937e7998e60e2
#
_entry.id   da7354b6a67ddca1943937e7998e60e2
#
_cell.length_a   1.000
_cell.length_b   1.000
_cell.length_c   1.000
_cell.angle_alpha   90.00
_cell.angle_beta   90.00
_cell.angle_gamma   90.00
#
_symmetry.space_group_name_H-M   'P 1'
#
loop_
_entity.id
_entity.type
_entity.pdbx_description
1 polymer ?
#
loop_
_entity_poly.entity_id
_entity_poly.type
_entity_poly.pdbx_seq_one_letter_code
_entity_poly.pdbx_strand_id
1 'polypeptide(L)'
;MTKSSSYRADIQGLRAIAVLLVLLFHFETRLKGGYLGVDMFFVISGFVIASSTLREIDRTDTFSWSAFLHRRVRRLLPGTALVACVTALLSMLLLSPFGPQKETAKMLLSAASYTSNFVLMPQSYFSLDPKANPLLHLWSLAVEEQFYFVWPLAILVFVGLRARLCVRVVKIIVWLAVIAVLLASCWLFLKSSIHGPQVNDYRWFRPLIQRNVTPEHFAFYSPFTRAWEFVAGVLVALLLRLKTASLVQKAGSLFTFSGAILVMFGVAWASKFPEIQYEASWSTNTSATLAVVAGTAIWVVGGSHDNFIRRLLSFRPLTLIGDCSYSIYLLHWPIWVLLITSFNQGWKTIAIAFALSLSFGWLQFQFVEEPIRSRKSWPSMKTPQFVGVFGLVAAVGFAAMSYATPIMAVHLAGKKPDEISLHIIENPCAGERFELESAQSCLFPSVNNQGTAILVGDSMAKSLSDGFVQASNAEGLNGYVFSFPGCAFQLFDSPFAATNECAGWRADVLSALQQLRPNVLIIANLNSLYVDPPLPDWSTEDTQLIWGSEVTRMLKGLTELNTQVIIAQPPPRFAYDLRYDLSLLWPNTVKEPRDVVVSRREAINAIEQNASAGFSFVRPIVNFTDQFCNASICDPKIDGEFMLEDDDHLSVDGSQLVVPQLQAAIAGALGL
;
A
#
# COMPACT_ATOMS: atom_id res chain seq x y z
N MET A 1 -43.35 -32.48 -2.86
CA MET A 1 -42.32 -31.98 -1.93
C MET A 1 -41.24 -31.34 -2.74
N THR A 2 -41.38 -30.06 -3.03
CA THR A 2 -40.38 -29.25 -3.76
C THR A 2 -39.22 -28.97 -2.83
N LYS A 3 -38.04 -29.52 -3.12
CA LYS A 3 -36.76 -29.11 -2.50
C LYS A 3 -36.61 -27.63 -2.71
N SER A 4 -36.90 -26.81 -1.72
CA SER A 4 -36.51 -25.41 -1.66
C SER A 4 -34.99 -25.33 -1.76
N SER A 5 -34.50 -25.05 -2.95
CA SER A 5 -33.08 -24.86 -3.18
C SER A 5 -32.63 -23.59 -2.44
N SER A 6 -31.83 -23.75 -1.40
CA SER A 6 -31.28 -22.64 -0.64
C SER A 6 -30.18 -21.87 -1.41
N TYR A 7 -29.94 -22.24 -2.65
CA TYR A 7 -28.89 -21.67 -3.52
C TYR A 7 -29.42 -20.41 -4.21
N ARG A 8 -28.75 -19.28 -3.95
CA ARG A 8 -29.01 -17.96 -4.53
C ARG A 8 -27.99 -17.73 -5.65
N ALA A 9 -28.31 -18.12 -6.89
CA ALA A 9 -27.46 -17.98 -8.06
C ALA A 9 -27.07 -16.51 -8.34
N ASP A 10 -27.97 -15.57 -8.08
CA ASP A 10 -27.75 -14.14 -8.19
C ASP A 10 -26.65 -13.62 -7.25
N ILE A 11 -26.53 -14.19 -6.05
CA ILE A 11 -25.43 -13.87 -5.14
C ILE A 11 -24.07 -14.30 -5.71
N GLN A 12 -24.02 -15.44 -6.41
CA GLN A 12 -22.79 -15.84 -7.09
C GLN A 12 -22.47 -14.88 -8.25
N GLY A 13 -23.49 -14.43 -9.00
CA GLY A 13 -23.30 -13.39 -10.01
C GLY A 13 -22.75 -12.07 -9.44
N LEU A 14 -23.25 -11.64 -8.28
CA LEU A 14 -22.72 -10.46 -7.58
C LEU A 14 -21.26 -10.67 -7.14
N ARG A 15 -20.90 -11.84 -6.65
CA ARG A 15 -19.52 -12.18 -6.30
C ARG A 15 -18.60 -12.18 -7.52
N ALA A 16 -19.13 -12.62 -8.69
CA ALA A 16 -18.40 -12.54 -9.94
C ALA A 16 -18.11 -11.08 -10.34
N ILE A 17 -19.12 -10.21 -10.25
CA ILE A 17 -18.93 -8.77 -10.51
C ILE A 17 -17.88 -8.21 -9.56
N ALA A 18 -17.98 -8.48 -8.25
CA ALA A 18 -17.07 -7.97 -7.25
C ALA A 18 -15.60 -8.40 -7.52
N VAL A 19 -15.35 -9.69 -7.82
CA VAL A 19 -13.98 -10.14 -8.11
C VAL A 19 -13.45 -9.55 -9.42
N LEU A 20 -14.29 -9.43 -10.46
CA LEU A 20 -13.87 -8.85 -11.73
C LEU A 20 -13.52 -7.36 -11.59
N LEU A 21 -14.27 -6.59 -10.78
CA LEU A 21 -13.92 -5.20 -10.45
C LEU A 21 -12.55 -5.11 -9.79
N VAL A 22 -12.27 -5.99 -8.81
CA VAL A 22 -10.97 -6.06 -8.14
C VAL A 22 -9.84 -6.39 -9.12
N LEU A 23 -10.03 -7.37 -10.02
CA LEU A 23 -9.04 -7.70 -11.02
C LEU A 23 -8.77 -6.53 -11.98
N LEU A 24 -9.82 -5.86 -12.44
CA LEU A 24 -9.71 -4.67 -13.30
C LEU A 24 -8.92 -3.55 -12.63
N PHE A 25 -9.12 -3.34 -11.34
CA PHE A 25 -8.35 -2.36 -10.57
C PHE A 25 -6.87 -2.77 -10.45
N HIS A 26 -6.61 -3.98 -9.94
CA HIS A 26 -5.26 -4.44 -9.65
C HIS A 26 -4.39 -4.65 -10.90
N PHE A 27 -4.98 -4.92 -12.05
CA PHE A 27 -4.24 -5.03 -13.31
C PHE A 27 -4.10 -3.67 -14.02
N GLU A 28 -4.23 -2.59 -13.25
CA GLU A 28 -3.99 -1.21 -13.69
C GLU A 28 -4.76 -0.81 -14.94
N THR A 29 -6.00 -1.29 -15.05
CA THR A 29 -6.89 -0.83 -16.11
C THR A 29 -7.42 0.57 -15.81
N ARG A 30 -8.14 1.17 -16.77
CA ARG A 30 -8.77 2.49 -16.57
C ARG A 30 -9.84 2.51 -15.47
N LEU A 31 -10.25 1.37 -14.93
CA LEU A 31 -11.30 1.29 -13.91
C LEU A 31 -10.71 1.40 -12.49
N LYS A 32 -10.23 2.59 -12.15
CA LYS A 32 -9.57 2.86 -10.87
C LYS A 32 -10.46 2.64 -9.63
N GLY A 33 -11.78 2.81 -9.73
CA GLY A 33 -12.73 2.52 -8.65
C GLY A 33 -13.05 1.04 -8.41
N GLY A 34 -12.40 0.12 -9.14
CA GLY A 34 -12.66 -1.32 -9.03
C GLY A 34 -12.30 -1.94 -7.67
N TYR A 35 -11.44 -1.29 -6.85
CA TYR A 35 -11.12 -1.72 -5.49
C TYR A 35 -12.37 -1.83 -4.59
N LEU A 36 -13.43 -1.06 -4.89
CA LEU A 36 -14.73 -1.13 -4.20
C LEU A 36 -15.46 -2.48 -4.35
N GLY A 37 -14.96 -3.37 -5.21
CA GLY A 37 -15.36 -4.77 -5.23
C GLY A 37 -15.14 -5.49 -3.90
N VAL A 38 -14.16 -5.08 -3.09
CA VAL A 38 -13.92 -5.60 -1.73
C VAL A 38 -15.08 -5.23 -0.80
N ASP A 39 -15.56 -3.99 -0.87
CA ASP A 39 -16.71 -3.50 -0.08
C ASP A 39 -17.98 -4.29 -0.43
N MET A 40 -18.18 -4.61 -1.72
CA MET A 40 -19.26 -5.52 -2.15
C MET A 40 -19.12 -6.90 -1.49
N PHE A 41 -17.90 -7.46 -1.44
CA PHE A 41 -17.66 -8.74 -0.78
C PHE A 41 -18.02 -8.70 0.70
N PHE A 42 -17.68 -7.64 1.42
CA PHE A 42 -18.01 -7.52 2.84
C PHE A 42 -19.52 -7.52 3.09
N VAL A 43 -20.31 -6.79 2.28
CA VAL A 43 -21.77 -6.82 2.37
C VAL A 43 -22.32 -8.22 2.06
N ILE A 44 -21.86 -8.83 0.97
CA ILE A 44 -22.28 -10.17 0.56
C ILE A 44 -21.93 -11.21 1.63
N SER A 45 -20.75 -11.14 2.23
CA SER A 45 -20.28 -12.03 3.28
C SER A 45 -21.12 -11.90 4.55
N GLY A 46 -21.41 -10.67 4.98
CA GLY A 46 -22.33 -10.41 6.09
C GLY A 46 -23.71 -11.03 5.87
N PHE A 47 -24.28 -10.82 4.66
CA PHE A 47 -25.59 -11.40 4.29
C PHE A 47 -25.58 -12.93 4.28
N VAL A 48 -24.60 -13.55 3.61
CA VAL A 48 -24.54 -15.01 3.45
C VAL A 48 -24.37 -15.72 4.79
N ILE A 49 -23.47 -15.19 5.64
CA ILE A 49 -23.21 -15.76 6.97
C ILE A 49 -24.43 -15.61 7.86
N ALA A 50 -25.00 -14.43 7.98
CA ALA A 50 -26.17 -14.19 8.79
C ALA A 50 -27.34 -15.08 8.32
N SER A 51 -27.62 -15.13 7.01
CA SER A 51 -28.67 -15.95 6.43
C SER A 51 -28.47 -17.45 6.71
N SER A 52 -27.25 -17.96 6.63
CA SER A 52 -26.96 -19.38 6.89
C SER A 52 -27.10 -19.74 8.37
N THR A 53 -26.58 -18.89 9.26
CA THR A 53 -26.61 -19.09 10.72
C THR A 53 -28.05 -18.99 11.25
N LEU A 54 -28.79 -17.98 10.81
CA LEU A 54 -30.18 -17.82 11.22
C LEU A 54 -31.07 -19.00 10.75
N ARG A 55 -30.82 -19.55 9.55
CA ARG A 55 -31.51 -20.78 9.10
C ARG A 55 -31.12 -22.01 9.94
N GLU A 56 -29.88 -22.12 10.37
CA GLU A 56 -29.44 -23.20 11.28
C GLU A 56 -30.23 -23.12 12.59
N ILE A 57 -30.32 -21.94 13.19
CA ILE A 57 -31.05 -21.70 14.45
C ILE A 57 -32.55 -21.99 14.28
N ASP A 58 -33.19 -21.59 13.15
CA ASP A 58 -34.60 -21.86 12.91
C ASP A 58 -34.93 -23.36 12.77
N ARG A 59 -33.93 -24.15 12.33
CA ARG A 59 -34.14 -25.60 12.11
C ARG A 59 -33.82 -26.44 13.33
N THR A 60 -32.89 -25.99 14.17
CA THR A 60 -32.32 -26.80 15.26
C THR A 60 -32.51 -26.18 16.64
N ASP A 61 -33.03 -24.94 16.72
CA ASP A 61 -33.08 -24.10 17.94
C ASP A 61 -31.74 -23.92 18.65
N THR A 62 -30.64 -24.38 18.03
CA THR A 62 -29.28 -24.36 18.57
C THR A 62 -28.30 -23.79 17.55
N PHE A 63 -27.11 -23.41 18.04
CA PHE A 63 -25.99 -23.01 17.19
C PHE A 63 -24.72 -23.70 17.68
N SER A 64 -24.01 -24.36 16.77
CA SER A 64 -22.74 -25.00 17.07
C SER A 64 -21.57 -24.19 16.51
N TRP A 65 -20.83 -23.50 17.42
CA TRP A 65 -19.61 -22.80 17.06
C TRP A 65 -18.60 -23.71 16.36
N SER A 66 -18.34 -24.88 16.95
CA SER A 66 -17.36 -25.83 16.42
C SER A 66 -17.72 -26.27 14.99
N ALA A 67 -18.99 -26.58 14.73
CA ALA A 67 -19.45 -26.94 13.39
C ALA A 67 -19.34 -25.77 12.40
N PHE A 68 -19.63 -24.55 12.85
CA PHE A 68 -19.48 -23.34 12.04
C PHE A 68 -18.02 -23.10 11.64
N LEU A 69 -17.09 -23.07 12.62
CA LEU A 69 -15.68 -22.90 12.36
C LEU A 69 -15.13 -24.01 11.47
N HIS A 70 -15.51 -25.26 11.73
CA HIS A 70 -15.08 -26.39 10.90
C HIS A 70 -15.44 -26.20 9.42
N ARG A 71 -16.68 -25.77 9.14
CA ARG A 71 -17.10 -25.48 7.76
C ARG A 71 -16.28 -24.37 7.11
N ARG A 72 -15.89 -23.33 7.86
CA ARG A 72 -15.09 -22.18 7.37
C ARG A 72 -13.66 -22.59 7.11
N VAL A 73 -12.99 -23.18 8.09
CA VAL A 73 -11.62 -23.65 7.98
C VAL A 73 -11.43 -24.58 6.78
N ARG A 74 -12.34 -25.55 6.59
CA ARG A 74 -12.28 -26.46 5.43
C ARG A 74 -12.49 -25.78 4.08
N ARG A 75 -13.20 -24.67 4.05
CA ARG A 75 -13.45 -23.92 2.83
C ARG A 75 -12.27 -23.02 2.45
N LEU A 76 -11.67 -22.33 3.42
CA LEU A 76 -10.79 -21.21 3.15
C LEU A 76 -9.30 -21.59 3.30
N LEU A 77 -8.97 -22.30 4.38
CA LEU A 77 -7.59 -22.57 4.77
C LEU A 77 -6.77 -23.35 3.72
N PRO A 78 -7.29 -24.42 3.07
CA PRO A 78 -6.50 -25.18 2.10
C PRO A 78 -6.08 -24.37 0.88
N GLY A 79 -6.98 -23.51 0.36
CA GLY A 79 -6.69 -22.62 -0.75
C GLY A 79 -5.64 -21.56 -0.39
N THR A 80 -5.81 -20.91 0.78
CA THR A 80 -4.84 -19.92 1.28
C THR A 80 -3.47 -20.55 1.51
N ALA A 81 -3.41 -21.74 2.12
CA ALA A 81 -2.16 -22.44 2.35
C ALA A 81 -1.41 -22.76 1.04
N LEU A 82 -2.12 -23.29 0.06
CA LEU A 82 -1.53 -23.59 -1.24
C LEU A 82 -0.97 -22.33 -1.92
N VAL A 83 -1.76 -21.26 -1.97
CA VAL A 83 -1.31 -20.00 -2.59
C VAL A 83 -0.14 -19.41 -1.83
N ALA A 84 -0.18 -19.39 -0.50
CA ALA A 84 0.93 -18.90 0.32
C ALA A 84 2.23 -19.67 0.06
N CYS A 85 2.18 -21.02 0.02
CA CYS A 85 3.34 -21.86 -0.27
C CYS A 85 3.91 -21.62 -1.68
N VAL A 86 3.02 -21.62 -2.68
CA VAL A 86 3.45 -21.42 -4.08
C VAL A 86 4.02 -20.00 -4.25
N THR A 87 3.38 -19.00 -3.67
CA THR A 87 3.87 -17.62 -3.72
C THR A 87 5.23 -17.48 -3.03
N ALA A 88 5.42 -18.10 -1.85
CA ALA A 88 6.70 -18.09 -1.16
C ALA A 88 7.82 -18.71 -2.01
N LEU A 89 7.57 -19.89 -2.60
CA LEU A 89 8.53 -20.57 -3.47
C LEU A 89 8.86 -19.72 -4.71
N LEU A 90 7.85 -19.19 -5.39
CA LEU A 90 8.05 -18.36 -6.57
C LEU A 90 8.73 -17.03 -6.23
N SER A 91 8.43 -16.46 -5.06
CA SER A 91 9.10 -15.24 -4.59
C SER A 91 10.60 -15.46 -4.40
N MET A 92 11.03 -16.60 -3.87
CA MET A 92 12.45 -16.92 -3.75
C MET A 92 13.18 -17.03 -5.11
N LEU A 93 12.47 -17.42 -6.15
CA LEU A 93 13.05 -17.60 -7.48
C LEU A 93 12.99 -16.33 -8.35
N LEU A 94 11.91 -15.59 -8.26
CA LEU A 94 11.52 -14.54 -9.22
C LEU A 94 11.55 -13.13 -8.66
N LEU A 95 11.54 -12.97 -7.33
CA LEU A 95 11.51 -11.66 -6.69
C LEU A 95 12.85 -11.32 -6.03
N SER A 96 13.09 -10.02 -5.87
CA SER A 96 14.31 -9.52 -5.26
C SER A 96 14.39 -9.85 -3.75
N PRO A 97 15.57 -10.23 -3.25
CA PRO A 97 15.82 -10.39 -1.82
C PRO A 97 15.89 -9.05 -1.08
N PHE A 98 16.00 -7.91 -1.78
CA PHE A 98 16.15 -6.58 -1.18
C PHE A 98 14.85 -5.90 -0.75
N GLY A 99 13.70 -6.51 -1.03
CA GLY A 99 12.40 -6.01 -0.60
C GLY A 99 11.32 -7.09 -0.58
N PRO A 100 10.82 -7.53 -1.75
CA PRO A 100 9.64 -8.39 -1.88
C PRO A 100 9.74 -9.73 -1.15
N GLN A 101 10.92 -10.37 -1.09
CA GLN A 101 11.08 -11.63 -0.36
C GLN A 101 10.88 -11.43 1.15
N LYS A 102 11.45 -10.36 1.72
CA LYS A 102 11.29 -10.01 3.15
C LYS A 102 9.81 -9.72 3.48
N GLU A 103 9.13 -8.95 2.63
CA GLU A 103 7.71 -8.66 2.81
C GLU A 103 6.84 -9.92 2.64
N THR A 104 7.13 -10.77 1.66
CA THR A 104 6.46 -12.08 1.51
C THR A 104 6.59 -12.93 2.78
N ALA A 105 7.80 -13.01 3.36
CA ALA A 105 8.02 -13.75 4.59
C ALA A 105 7.16 -13.24 5.76
N LYS A 106 7.12 -11.92 5.99
CA LYS A 106 6.26 -11.30 7.02
C LYS A 106 4.78 -11.61 6.77
N MET A 107 4.35 -11.54 5.51
CA MET A 107 2.96 -11.79 5.17
C MET A 107 2.54 -13.24 5.35
N LEU A 108 3.43 -14.24 5.24
CA LEU A 108 3.11 -15.63 5.53
C LEU A 108 2.62 -15.81 6.97
N LEU A 109 3.32 -15.23 7.95
CA LEU A 109 2.92 -15.31 9.36
C LEU A 109 1.63 -14.56 9.64
N SER A 110 1.50 -13.35 9.09
CA SER A 110 0.33 -12.52 9.28
C SER A 110 -0.92 -13.11 8.61
N ALA A 111 -0.77 -13.79 7.47
CA ALA A 111 -1.84 -14.53 6.82
C ALA A 111 -2.30 -15.73 7.65
N ALA A 112 -1.36 -16.47 8.29
CA ALA A 112 -1.68 -17.60 9.14
C ALA A 112 -2.45 -17.21 10.41
N SER A 113 -2.20 -16.00 10.93
CA SER A 113 -2.87 -15.45 12.11
C SER A 113 -4.05 -14.52 11.78
N TYR A 114 -4.34 -14.31 10.49
CA TYR A 114 -5.34 -13.35 10.02
C TYR A 114 -5.12 -11.93 10.56
N THR A 115 -3.86 -11.50 10.63
CA THR A 115 -3.46 -10.15 11.10
C THR A 115 -2.82 -9.29 10.02
N SER A 116 -2.91 -9.69 8.76
CA SER A 116 -2.30 -8.99 7.62
C SER A 116 -2.73 -7.53 7.51
N ASN A 117 -3.97 -7.21 7.85
CA ASN A 117 -4.48 -5.84 7.88
C ASN A 117 -3.78 -4.97 8.94
N PHE A 118 -3.39 -5.51 10.09
CA PHE A 118 -2.65 -4.77 11.12
C PHE A 118 -1.18 -4.58 10.73
N VAL A 119 -0.57 -5.58 10.09
CA VAL A 119 0.82 -5.49 9.61
C VAL A 119 0.97 -4.45 8.50
N LEU A 120 -0.05 -4.31 7.64
CA LEU A 120 -0.06 -3.36 6.53
C LEU A 120 -0.58 -1.97 6.92
N MET A 121 -1.22 -1.82 8.07
CA MET A 121 -1.85 -0.57 8.52
C MET A 121 -0.91 0.65 8.57
N PRO A 122 0.40 0.54 8.86
CA PRO A 122 1.33 1.66 8.78
C PRO A 122 1.66 2.12 7.36
N GLN A 123 1.23 1.38 6.34
CA GLN A 123 1.59 1.61 4.94
C GLN A 123 0.37 2.08 4.14
N SER A 124 0.57 3.06 3.25
CA SER A 124 -0.49 3.45 2.31
C SER A 124 -0.66 2.37 1.24
N TYR A 125 -1.88 1.81 1.14
CA TYR A 125 -2.20 0.77 0.16
C TYR A 125 -2.01 1.23 -1.29
N PHE A 126 -2.37 2.47 -1.57
CA PHE A 126 -2.41 3.00 -2.94
C PHE A 126 -1.05 3.55 -3.43
N SER A 127 -0.14 3.86 -2.53
CA SER A 127 1.20 4.37 -2.86
C SER A 127 2.29 3.30 -2.84
N LEU A 128 1.96 2.05 -2.45
CA LEU A 128 2.91 0.95 -2.50
C LEU A 128 3.16 0.51 -3.95
N ASP A 129 4.43 0.32 -4.29
CA ASP A 129 4.77 -0.35 -5.55
C ASP A 129 4.13 -1.74 -5.59
N PRO A 130 3.38 -2.07 -6.64
CA PRO A 130 2.78 -3.41 -6.78
C PRO A 130 3.79 -4.56 -6.63
N LYS A 131 5.03 -4.36 -7.05
CA LYS A 131 6.11 -5.35 -6.96
C LYS A 131 6.57 -5.61 -5.52
N ALA A 132 6.29 -4.70 -4.58
CA ALA A 132 6.80 -4.76 -3.22
C ALA A 132 6.28 -5.96 -2.42
N ASN A 133 5.03 -6.38 -2.64
CA ASN A 133 4.40 -7.40 -1.79
C ASN A 133 3.38 -8.26 -2.54
N PRO A 134 3.73 -9.50 -2.93
CA PRO A 134 2.82 -10.39 -3.67
C PRO A 134 1.65 -10.91 -2.85
N LEU A 135 1.61 -10.69 -1.54
CA LEU A 135 0.52 -11.09 -0.64
C LEU A 135 -0.24 -9.89 -0.05
N LEU A 136 -0.04 -8.68 -0.59
CA LEU A 136 -0.66 -7.44 -0.13
C LEU A 136 -2.18 -7.56 0.02
N HIS A 137 -2.86 -8.16 -0.95
CA HIS A 137 -4.33 -8.29 -1.00
C HIS A 137 -4.95 -9.08 0.16
N LEU A 138 -4.15 -9.84 0.93
CA LEU A 138 -4.64 -10.66 2.05
C LEU A 138 -5.15 -9.83 3.25
N TRP A 139 -4.94 -8.51 3.26
CA TRP A 139 -5.47 -7.64 4.30
C TRP A 139 -7.01 -7.72 4.40
N SER A 140 -7.69 -7.73 3.28
CA SER A 140 -9.16 -7.76 3.25
C SER A 140 -9.72 -9.11 3.69
N LEU A 141 -9.01 -10.21 3.36
CA LEU A 141 -9.33 -11.54 3.83
C LEU A 141 -9.16 -11.63 5.36
N ALA A 142 -8.12 -11.00 5.92
CA ALA A 142 -7.93 -10.94 7.36
C ALA A 142 -9.12 -10.25 8.06
N VAL A 143 -9.60 -9.11 7.53
CA VAL A 143 -10.78 -8.40 8.05
C VAL A 143 -12.04 -9.28 7.97
N GLU A 144 -12.23 -10.00 6.85
CA GLU A 144 -13.35 -10.92 6.67
C GLU A 144 -13.33 -12.06 7.70
N GLU A 145 -12.17 -12.69 7.93
CA GLU A 145 -12.02 -13.78 8.89
C GLU A 145 -12.19 -13.32 10.35
N GLN A 146 -11.73 -12.10 10.66
CA GLN A 146 -11.98 -11.49 11.97
C GLN A 146 -13.49 -11.29 12.21
N PHE A 147 -14.24 -10.88 11.21
CA PHE A 147 -15.70 -10.83 11.29
C PHE A 147 -16.31 -12.24 11.49
N TYR A 148 -15.79 -13.26 10.80
CA TYR A 148 -16.24 -14.64 10.96
C TYR A 148 -15.93 -15.24 12.32
N PHE A 149 -14.95 -14.69 13.02
CA PHE A 149 -14.65 -15.07 14.40
C PHE A 149 -15.59 -14.36 15.40
N VAL A 150 -15.87 -13.09 15.19
CA VAL A 150 -16.74 -12.28 16.08
C VAL A 150 -18.23 -12.64 15.93
N TRP A 151 -18.68 -12.93 14.73
CA TRP A 151 -20.10 -13.23 14.43
C TRP A 151 -20.67 -14.39 15.27
N PRO A 152 -20.01 -15.57 15.38
CA PRO A 152 -20.49 -16.65 16.23
C PRO A 152 -20.65 -16.28 17.70
N LEU A 153 -19.77 -15.40 18.22
CA LEU A 153 -19.90 -14.91 19.61
C LEU A 153 -21.19 -14.12 19.78
N ALA A 154 -21.49 -13.23 18.85
CA ALA A 154 -22.77 -12.48 18.86
C ALA A 154 -23.99 -13.42 18.79
N ILE A 155 -23.90 -14.49 18.00
CA ILE A 155 -24.96 -15.51 17.91
C ILE A 155 -25.12 -16.31 19.20
N LEU A 156 -24.02 -16.68 19.87
CA LEU A 156 -24.12 -17.36 21.17
C LEU A 156 -24.80 -16.49 22.23
N VAL A 157 -24.47 -15.19 22.26
CA VAL A 157 -25.16 -14.22 23.13
C VAL A 157 -26.66 -14.16 22.76
N PHE A 158 -26.99 -14.10 21.47
CA PHE A 158 -28.37 -14.11 21.01
C PHE A 158 -29.15 -15.36 21.46
N VAL A 159 -28.58 -16.55 21.28
CA VAL A 159 -29.20 -17.80 21.69
C VAL A 159 -29.38 -17.86 23.21
N GLY A 160 -28.36 -17.41 23.97
CA GLY A 160 -28.43 -17.32 25.46
C GLY A 160 -29.51 -16.35 25.94
N LEU A 161 -29.67 -15.18 25.29
CA LEU A 161 -30.72 -14.21 25.59
C LEU A 161 -32.11 -14.78 25.26
N ARG A 162 -32.25 -15.49 24.14
CA ARG A 162 -33.51 -16.12 23.72
C ARG A 162 -33.97 -17.18 24.73
N ALA A 163 -33.04 -17.84 25.41
CA ALA A 163 -33.36 -18.83 26.47
C ALA A 163 -33.86 -18.18 27.79
N ARG A 164 -33.54 -16.89 28.00
CA ARG A 164 -33.83 -16.18 29.28
C ARG A 164 -34.89 -15.11 29.18
N LEU A 165 -35.12 -14.53 28.00
CA LEU A 165 -35.99 -13.38 27.80
C LEU A 165 -37.11 -13.70 26.80
N CYS A 166 -38.21 -12.97 26.89
CA CYS A 166 -39.28 -13.11 25.91
C CYS A 166 -38.83 -12.71 24.49
N VAL A 167 -39.38 -13.36 23.48
CA VAL A 167 -38.98 -13.22 22.06
C VAL A 167 -39.07 -11.77 21.57
N ARG A 168 -40.03 -10.96 22.08
CA ARG A 168 -40.15 -9.53 21.68
C ARG A 168 -38.96 -8.72 22.17
N VAL A 169 -38.57 -8.88 23.41
CA VAL A 169 -37.43 -8.18 24.02
C VAL A 169 -36.12 -8.55 23.30
N VAL A 170 -35.91 -9.84 23.04
CA VAL A 170 -34.72 -10.32 22.31
C VAL A 170 -34.67 -9.70 20.90
N LYS A 171 -35.78 -9.65 20.18
CA LYS A 171 -35.82 -9.01 18.86
C LYS A 171 -35.47 -7.53 18.96
N ILE A 172 -35.99 -6.79 19.91
CA ILE A 172 -35.66 -5.38 20.11
C ILE A 172 -34.16 -5.20 20.39
N ILE A 173 -33.59 -5.98 21.30
CA ILE A 173 -32.18 -5.94 21.64
C ILE A 173 -31.31 -6.19 20.41
N VAL A 174 -31.64 -7.21 19.61
CA VAL A 174 -30.89 -7.53 18.38
C VAL A 174 -30.93 -6.37 17.37
N TRP A 175 -32.12 -5.82 17.13
CA TRP A 175 -32.24 -4.68 16.22
C TRP A 175 -31.48 -3.45 16.72
N LEU A 176 -31.56 -3.14 18.00
CA LEU A 176 -30.81 -2.02 18.61
C LEU A 176 -29.29 -2.26 18.51
N ALA A 177 -28.83 -3.49 18.80
CA ALA A 177 -27.41 -3.84 18.70
C ALA A 177 -26.89 -3.75 17.26
N VAL A 178 -27.62 -4.29 16.29
CA VAL A 178 -27.24 -4.23 14.88
C VAL A 178 -27.18 -2.78 14.40
N ILE A 179 -28.17 -1.97 14.72
CA ILE A 179 -28.21 -0.53 14.37
C ILE A 179 -27.07 0.22 15.07
N ALA A 180 -26.85 -0.04 16.36
CA ALA A 180 -25.77 0.61 17.12
C ALA A 180 -24.37 0.31 16.54
N VAL A 181 -24.09 -0.95 16.21
CA VAL A 181 -22.82 -1.33 15.58
C VAL A 181 -22.67 -0.72 14.18
N LEU A 182 -23.76 -0.74 13.38
CA LEU A 182 -23.78 -0.10 12.06
C LEU A 182 -23.42 1.38 12.17
N LEU A 183 -24.14 2.11 13.03
CA LEU A 183 -23.93 3.55 13.18
C LEU A 183 -22.58 3.89 13.79
N ALA A 184 -22.15 3.16 14.82
CA ALA A 184 -20.86 3.42 15.49
C ALA A 184 -19.68 3.13 14.55
N SER A 185 -19.70 2.02 13.81
CA SER A 185 -18.66 1.67 12.87
C SER A 185 -18.64 2.61 11.65
N CYS A 186 -19.82 2.95 11.11
CA CYS A 186 -19.94 3.93 10.02
C CYS A 186 -19.46 5.32 10.46
N TRP A 187 -19.85 5.76 11.65
CA TRP A 187 -19.39 7.03 12.23
C TRP A 187 -17.85 7.03 12.39
N LEU A 188 -17.28 5.94 12.92
CA LEU A 188 -15.83 5.80 13.07
C LEU A 188 -15.12 5.86 11.70
N PHE A 189 -15.67 5.18 10.70
CA PHE A 189 -15.18 5.24 9.32
C PHE A 189 -15.22 6.67 8.77
N LEU A 190 -16.38 7.34 8.87
CA LEU A 190 -16.55 8.72 8.40
C LEU A 190 -15.61 9.69 9.12
N LYS A 191 -15.51 9.58 10.45
CA LYS A 191 -14.61 10.43 11.24
C LYS A 191 -13.17 10.25 10.81
N SER A 192 -12.72 9.02 10.64
CA SER A 192 -11.34 8.72 10.22
C SER A 192 -11.05 9.16 8.78
N SER A 193 -12.05 9.12 7.89
CA SER A 193 -11.89 9.47 6.48
C SER A 193 -11.97 10.97 6.18
N ILE A 194 -12.65 11.77 7.01
CA ILE A 194 -12.97 13.19 6.69
C ILE A 194 -12.09 14.18 7.45
N HIS A 195 -11.59 13.83 8.63
CA HIS A 195 -11.03 14.83 9.56
C HIS A 195 -9.50 14.91 9.56
N GLY A 196 -8.78 14.39 8.57
CA GLY A 196 -7.31 14.51 8.51
C GLY A 196 -6.56 14.19 9.82
N PRO A 197 -5.24 14.24 9.87
CA PRO A 197 -4.46 13.67 10.96
C PRO A 197 -4.50 14.54 12.24
N GLN A 198 -5.47 14.29 13.10
CA GLN A 198 -5.38 14.67 14.53
C GLN A 198 -5.10 13.40 15.34
N VAL A 199 -3.82 13.01 15.41
CA VAL A 199 -3.31 11.81 16.10
C VAL A 199 -3.75 11.68 17.56
N ASN A 200 -4.18 12.77 18.20
CA ASN A 200 -4.59 12.79 19.61
C ASN A 200 -5.96 12.15 19.90
N ASP A 201 -6.82 12.00 18.90
CA ASP A 201 -8.18 11.48 19.09
C ASP A 201 -8.27 9.96 19.28
N TYR A 202 -7.21 9.22 18.92
CA TYR A 202 -7.19 7.75 18.94
C TYR A 202 -6.44 7.16 20.14
N ARG A 203 -6.33 7.88 21.26
CA ARG A 203 -5.63 7.44 22.49
C ARG A 203 -6.04 6.04 22.97
N TRP A 204 -7.31 5.67 22.79
CA TRP A 204 -7.86 4.38 23.18
C TRP A 204 -7.34 3.19 22.35
N PHE A 205 -6.92 3.44 21.11
CA PHE A 205 -6.41 2.42 20.19
C PHE A 205 -4.87 2.39 20.09
N ARG A 206 -4.17 3.36 20.70
CA ARG A 206 -2.70 3.43 20.69
C ARG A 206 -1.98 2.13 21.07
N PRO A 207 -2.46 1.29 22.02
CA PRO A 207 -1.82 0.01 22.31
C PRO A 207 -1.92 -1.01 21.16
N LEU A 208 -2.90 -0.84 20.26
CA LEU A 208 -3.18 -1.75 19.14
C LEU A 208 -2.66 -1.21 17.79
N ILE A 209 -2.25 0.07 17.75
CA ILE A 209 -1.85 0.76 16.53
C ILE A 209 -0.38 1.13 16.66
N GLN A 210 0.43 0.78 15.67
CA GLN A 210 1.84 1.20 15.59
C GLN A 210 1.93 2.73 15.46
N ARG A 211 3.05 3.33 15.89
CA ARG A 211 3.20 4.80 16.00
C ARG A 211 2.97 5.60 14.71
N ASN A 212 3.03 4.97 13.53
CA ASN A 212 2.98 5.62 12.22
C ASN A 212 1.67 5.36 11.46
N VAL A 213 0.55 5.08 12.14
CA VAL A 213 -0.74 4.86 11.49
C VAL A 213 -1.50 6.17 11.37
N THR A 214 -1.78 6.59 10.14
CA THR A 214 -2.65 7.74 9.86
C THR A 214 -4.14 7.36 10.04
N PRO A 215 -5.04 8.34 10.26
CA PRO A 215 -6.48 8.08 10.34
C PRO A 215 -7.03 7.39 9.08
N GLU A 216 -6.51 7.71 7.92
CA GLU A 216 -6.89 7.16 6.63
C GLU A 216 -6.52 5.67 6.54
N HIS A 217 -5.28 5.31 6.91
CA HIS A 217 -4.86 3.91 6.97
C HIS A 217 -5.70 3.13 7.97
N PHE A 218 -6.03 3.74 9.12
CA PHE A 218 -6.95 3.14 10.08
C PHE A 218 -8.35 2.95 9.49
N ALA A 219 -8.89 3.96 8.78
CA ALA A 219 -10.17 3.85 8.09
C ALA A 219 -10.19 2.70 7.09
N PHE A 220 -9.10 2.50 6.36
CA PHE A 220 -8.98 1.49 5.29
C PHE A 220 -8.80 0.07 5.82
N TYR A 221 -7.86 -0.16 6.75
CA TYR A 221 -7.44 -1.49 7.17
C TYR A 221 -8.13 -2.02 8.42
N SER A 222 -8.75 -1.14 9.25
CA SER A 222 -9.27 -1.54 10.55
C SER A 222 -10.57 -2.34 10.44
N PRO A 223 -10.72 -3.46 11.14
CA PRO A 223 -11.99 -4.19 11.21
C PRO A 223 -13.10 -3.37 11.89
N PHE A 224 -12.76 -2.41 12.75
CA PHE A 224 -13.72 -1.57 13.45
C PHE A 224 -14.37 -0.55 12.53
N THR A 225 -13.62 0.03 11.60
CA THR A 225 -14.10 0.99 10.60
C THR A 225 -14.81 0.32 9.45
N ARG A 226 -14.54 -0.97 9.18
CA ARG A 226 -15.11 -1.76 8.08
C ARG A 226 -16.29 -2.64 8.52
N ALA A 227 -16.55 -2.78 9.84
CA ALA A 227 -17.60 -3.65 10.37
C ALA A 227 -19.00 -3.29 9.85
N TRP A 228 -19.30 -2.00 9.61
CA TRP A 228 -20.61 -1.55 9.12
C TRP A 228 -21.00 -2.16 7.77
N GLU A 229 -20.05 -2.50 6.93
CA GLU A 229 -20.28 -3.11 5.61
C GLU A 229 -20.82 -4.53 5.77
N PHE A 230 -20.22 -5.33 6.66
CA PHE A 230 -20.73 -6.66 7.01
C PHE A 230 -22.10 -6.57 7.71
N VAL A 231 -22.24 -5.59 8.61
CA VAL A 231 -23.49 -5.38 9.35
C VAL A 231 -24.61 -4.91 8.43
N ALA A 232 -24.32 -4.15 7.37
CA ALA A 232 -25.29 -3.84 6.32
C ALA A 232 -25.84 -5.13 5.66
N GLY A 233 -24.96 -6.10 5.37
CA GLY A 233 -25.35 -7.43 4.91
C GLY A 233 -26.20 -8.22 5.92
N VAL A 234 -25.81 -8.17 7.21
CA VAL A 234 -26.60 -8.77 8.30
C VAL A 234 -27.98 -8.12 8.40
N LEU A 235 -28.06 -6.80 8.29
CA LEU A 235 -29.33 -6.06 8.29
C LEU A 235 -30.25 -6.52 7.16
N VAL A 236 -29.71 -6.69 5.94
CA VAL A 236 -30.47 -7.25 4.81
C VAL A 236 -31.02 -8.64 5.13
N ALA A 237 -30.21 -9.53 5.74
CA ALA A 237 -30.63 -10.86 6.12
C ALA A 237 -31.79 -10.84 7.14
N LEU A 238 -31.79 -9.90 8.07
CA LEU A 238 -32.87 -9.70 9.05
C LEU A 238 -34.11 -9.09 8.42
N LEU A 239 -33.98 -8.07 7.55
CA LEU A 239 -35.07 -7.40 6.86
C LEU A 239 -35.86 -8.36 5.99
N LEU A 240 -35.21 -9.24 5.23
CA LEU A 240 -35.86 -10.23 4.36
C LEU A 240 -36.67 -11.28 5.15
N ARG A 241 -36.52 -11.34 6.47
CA ARG A 241 -37.32 -12.24 7.36
C ARG A 241 -38.58 -11.57 7.93
N LEU A 242 -38.73 -10.26 7.75
CA LEU A 242 -39.92 -9.56 8.22
C LEU A 242 -41.15 -9.92 7.35
N LYS A 243 -42.35 -9.96 7.96
CA LYS A 243 -43.63 -10.23 7.24
C LYS A 243 -43.96 -9.17 6.18
N THR A 244 -43.40 -7.98 6.29
CA THR A 244 -43.51 -6.88 5.33
C THR A 244 -42.76 -7.11 4.02
N ALA A 245 -42.05 -8.23 3.87
CA ALA A 245 -41.37 -8.61 2.63
C ALA A 245 -42.27 -8.65 1.39
N SER A 246 -43.60 -8.75 1.56
CA SER A 246 -44.58 -8.69 0.44
C SER A 246 -44.57 -7.34 -0.29
N LEU A 247 -44.27 -6.21 0.39
CA LEU A 247 -44.12 -4.89 -0.25
C LEU A 247 -42.82 -4.83 -1.06
N VAL A 248 -41.74 -5.42 -0.52
CA VAL A 248 -40.46 -5.56 -1.22
C VAL A 248 -40.59 -6.43 -2.46
N GLN A 249 -41.51 -7.39 -2.45
CA GLN A 249 -41.82 -8.27 -3.61
C GLN A 249 -42.30 -7.46 -4.81
N LYS A 250 -43.21 -6.53 -4.63
CA LYS A 250 -43.75 -5.69 -5.71
C LYS A 250 -42.71 -4.73 -6.31
N ALA A 251 -41.71 -4.32 -5.51
CA ALA A 251 -40.67 -3.36 -5.89
C ALA A 251 -39.32 -4.02 -6.20
N GLY A 252 -39.23 -5.36 -6.27
CA GLY A 252 -37.94 -6.08 -6.40
C GLY A 252 -37.09 -5.66 -7.60
N SER A 253 -37.74 -5.42 -8.77
CA SER A 253 -37.02 -4.92 -9.95
C SER A 253 -36.46 -3.52 -9.75
N LEU A 254 -37.21 -2.64 -9.10
CA LEU A 254 -36.74 -1.27 -8.78
C LEU A 254 -35.55 -1.31 -7.84
N PHE A 255 -35.61 -2.11 -6.77
CA PHE A 255 -34.46 -2.27 -5.84
C PHE A 255 -33.22 -2.84 -6.53
N THR A 256 -33.41 -3.86 -7.41
CA THR A 256 -32.27 -4.43 -8.12
C THR A 256 -31.63 -3.42 -9.07
N PHE A 257 -32.46 -2.65 -9.79
CA PHE A 257 -31.98 -1.66 -10.75
C PHE A 257 -31.30 -0.46 -10.04
N SER A 258 -31.96 0.07 -9.00
CA SER A 258 -31.37 1.19 -8.22
C SER A 258 -30.07 0.77 -7.50
N GLY A 259 -30.02 -0.45 -6.97
CA GLY A 259 -28.79 -0.98 -6.37
C GLY A 259 -27.66 -1.10 -7.39
N ALA A 260 -27.95 -1.60 -8.59
CA ALA A 260 -26.96 -1.68 -9.66
C ALA A 260 -26.46 -0.29 -10.11
N ILE A 261 -27.37 0.69 -10.24
CA ILE A 261 -27.01 2.07 -10.57
C ILE A 261 -26.10 2.66 -9.49
N LEU A 262 -26.43 2.49 -8.21
CA LEU A 262 -25.59 3.01 -7.11
C LEU A 262 -24.19 2.39 -7.10
N VAL A 263 -24.08 1.09 -7.35
CA VAL A 263 -22.78 0.43 -7.47
C VAL A 263 -22.00 1.00 -8.65
N MET A 264 -22.61 1.08 -9.83
CA MET A 264 -21.97 1.63 -11.02
C MET A 264 -21.55 3.10 -10.82
N PHE A 265 -22.42 3.89 -10.22
CA PHE A 265 -22.14 5.29 -9.89
C PHE A 265 -20.94 5.41 -8.93
N GLY A 266 -20.93 4.64 -7.83
CA GLY A 266 -19.83 4.67 -6.87
C GLY A 266 -18.50 4.27 -7.50
N VAL A 267 -18.48 3.20 -8.31
CA VAL A 267 -17.27 2.76 -9.02
C VAL A 267 -16.81 3.80 -10.06
N ALA A 268 -17.73 4.37 -10.83
CA ALA A 268 -17.42 5.41 -11.81
C ALA A 268 -16.92 6.69 -11.15
N TRP A 269 -17.54 7.08 -10.03
CA TRP A 269 -17.16 8.25 -9.25
C TRP A 269 -15.73 8.09 -8.70
N ALA A 270 -15.42 6.96 -8.07
CA ALA A 270 -14.08 6.65 -7.60
C ALA A 270 -13.06 6.57 -8.74
N SER A 271 -13.47 6.15 -9.95
CA SER A 271 -12.58 6.09 -11.11
C SER A 271 -12.29 7.45 -11.74
N LYS A 272 -13.20 8.43 -11.59
CA LYS A 272 -13.03 9.80 -12.09
C LYS A 272 -12.03 10.60 -11.27
N PHE A 273 -11.89 10.25 -10.00
CA PHE A 273 -10.91 10.84 -9.09
C PHE A 273 -9.86 9.78 -8.78
N PRO A 274 -8.97 9.49 -9.75
CA PRO A 274 -7.96 8.46 -9.55
C PRO A 274 -7.00 8.91 -8.47
N GLU A 275 -6.81 7.99 -7.55
CA GLU A 275 -5.69 7.95 -6.62
C GLU A 275 -5.06 9.26 -6.23
N ILE A 276 -5.38 9.50 -5.20
CA ILE A 276 -4.81 10.19 -4.12
C ILE A 276 -3.41 9.69 -3.82
N GLN A 277 -2.50 10.19 -4.58
CA GLN A 277 -1.14 10.34 -4.10
C GLN A 277 -1.08 11.40 -2.99
N TYR A 278 -2.19 12.11 -2.71
CA TYR A 278 -2.24 13.21 -1.74
C TYR A 278 -3.53 13.20 -0.92
N GLU A 279 -3.43 13.49 0.35
CA GLU A 279 -4.42 13.39 1.44
C GLU A 279 -5.79 14.07 1.21
N ALA A 280 -5.93 14.94 0.21
CA ALA A 280 -7.12 15.77 0.00
C ALA A 280 -8.36 15.08 -0.57
N SER A 281 -8.27 13.86 -1.12
CA SER A 281 -9.35 13.22 -1.86
C SER A 281 -10.03 12.02 -1.16
N TRP A 282 -9.73 11.76 0.12
CA TRP A 282 -10.39 10.73 0.91
C TRP A 282 -11.91 10.97 1.05
N SER A 283 -12.36 12.22 1.04
CA SER A 283 -13.79 12.55 1.09
C SER A 283 -14.57 12.02 -0.11
N THR A 284 -13.96 11.97 -1.31
CA THR A 284 -14.58 11.45 -2.52
C THR A 284 -14.67 9.93 -2.50
N ASN A 285 -13.66 9.24 -1.97
CA ASN A 285 -13.68 7.79 -1.81
C ASN A 285 -14.68 7.34 -0.75
N THR A 286 -14.85 8.09 0.32
CA THR A 286 -15.85 7.84 1.36
C THR A 286 -17.26 7.80 0.78
N SER A 287 -17.62 8.78 -0.07
CA SER A 287 -18.95 8.82 -0.72
C SER A 287 -19.15 7.66 -1.69
N ALA A 288 -18.10 7.28 -2.45
CA ALA A 288 -18.15 6.13 -3.33
C ALA A 288 -18.35 4.82 -2.56
N THR A 289 -17.63 4.62 -1.44
CA THR A 289 -17.80 3.46 -0.56
C THR A 289 -19.24 3.37 -0.02
N LEU A 290 -19.78 4.50 0.48
CA LEU A 290 -21.17 4.54 0.94
C LEU A 290 -22.17 4.15 -0.17
N ALA A 291 -21.98 4.66 -1.39
CA ALA A 291 -22.82 4.35 -2.53
C ALA A 291 -22.75 2.86 -2.90
N VAL A 292 -21.55 2.27 -2.93
CA VAL A 292 -21.34 0.85 -3.28
C VAL A 292 -21.92 -0.08 -2.22
N VAL A 293 -21.69 0.21 -0.94
CA VAL A 293 -22.23 -0.60 0.17
C VAL A 293 -23.75 -0.54 0.20
N ALA A 294 -24.34 0.66 0.14
CA ALA A 294 -25.80 0.83 0.08
C ALA A 294 -26.38 0.18 -1.19
N GLY A 295 -25.74 0.41 -2.34
CA GLY A 295 -26.12 -0.17 -3.62
C GLY A 295 -26.12 -1.70 -3.59
N THR A 296 -25.07 -2.31 -3.04
CA THR A 296 -24.95 -3.77 -2.90
C THR A 296 -26.02 -4.33 -1.96
N ALA A 297 -26.27 -3.68 -0.82
CA ALA A 297 -27.30 -4.07 0.12
C ALA A 297 -28.70 -4.05 -0.54
N ILE A 298 -29.02 -2.96 -1.24
CA ILE A 298 -30.29 -2.79 -1.99
C ILE A 298 -30.39 -3.84 -3.11
N TRP A 299 -29.31 -4.12 -3.82
CA TRP A 299 -29.26 -5.12 -4.88
C TRP A 299 -29.56 -6.53 -4.36
N VAL A 300 -28.95 -6.91 -3.21
CA VAL A 300 -29.23 -8.20 -2.55
C VAL A 300 -30.69 -8.33 -2.13
N VAL A 301 -31.32 -7.24 -1.66
CA VAL A 301 -32.75 -7.18 -1.34
C VAL A 301 -33.59 -7.43 -2.60
N GLY A 302 -33.34 -6.70 -3.68
CA GLY A 302 -34.07 -6.81 -4.94
C GLY A 302 -33.93 -8.17 -5.59
N GLY A 303 -32.75 -8.80 -5.53
CA GLY A 303 -32.46 -10.14 -6.04
C GLY A 303 -33.19 -11.28 -5.29
N SER A 304 -33.88 -10.98 -4.18
CA SER A 304 -34.74 -11.98 -3.50
C SER A 304 -35.97 -12.38 -4.33
N HIS A 305 -36.33 -11.62 -5.37
CA HIS A 305 -37.46 -11.82 -6.27
C HIS A 305 -37.01 -12.09 -7.68
N ASP A 306 -37.86 -12.79 -8.46
CA ASP A 306 -37.55 -13.06 -9.86
C ASP A 306 -37.71 -11.77 -10.70
N ASN A 307 -36.62 -11.35 -11.32
CA ASN A 307 -36.57 -10.20 -12.21
C ASN A 307 -35.45 -10.38 -13.26
N PHE A 308 -35.43 -9.53 -14.28
CA PHE A 308 -34.52 -9.64 -15.40
C PHE A 308 -33.03 -9.61 -14.95
N ILE A 309 -32.67 -8.70 -14.08
CA ILE A 309 -31.26 -8.55 -13.61
C ILE A 309 -30.85 -9.78 -12.78
N ARG A 310 -31.74 -10.30 -11.94
CA ARG A 310 -31.49 -11.55 -11.22
C ARG A 310 -31.25 -12.71 -12.20
N ARG A 311 -32.02 -12.83 -13.29
CA ARG A 311 -31.80 -13.87 -14.32
C ARG A 311 -30.42 -13.67 -14.98
N LEU A 312 -30.05 -12.42 -15.30
CA LEU A 312 -28.74 -12.08 -15.85
C LEU A 312 -27.61 -12.49 -14.91
N LEU A 313 -27.69 -12.14 -13.60
CA LEU A 313 -26.74 -12.55 -12.59
C LEU A 313 -26.67 -14.06 -12.37
N SER A 314 -27.78 -14.76 -12.65
CA SER A 314 -27.86 -16.22 -12.55
C SER A 314 -27.36 -16.93 -13.82
N PHE A 315 -26.84 -16.18 -14.80
CA PHE A 315 -26.24 -16.74 -16.01
C PHE A 315 -25.02 -17.61 -15.68
N ARG A 316 -24.97 -18.82 -16.22
CA ARG A 316 -24.03 -19.86 -15.82
C ARG A 316 -22.54 -19.43 -15.80
N PRO A 317 -22.02 -18.73 -16.80
CA PRO A 317 -20.62 -18.24 -16.74
C PRO A 317 -20.35 -17.30 -15.54
N LEU A 318 -21.26 -16.38 -15.23
CA LEU A 318 -21.12 -15.49 -14.06
C LEU A 318 -21.16 -16.28 -12.75
N THR A 319 -22.09 -17.23 -12.63
CA THR A 319 -22.18 -18.04 -11.41
C THR A 319 -20.95 -18.93 -11.23
N LEU A 320 -20.33 -19.44 -12.31
CA LEU A 320 -19.08 -20.18 -12.25
C LEU A 320 -17.93 -19.30 -11.74
N ILE A 321 -17.77 -18.09 -12.26
CA ILE A 321 -16.79 -17.14 -11.75
C ILE A 321 -17.06 -16.82 -10.28
N GLY A 322 -18.33 -16.63 -9.91
CA GLY A 322 -18.73 -16.36 -8.54
C GLY A 322 -18.45 -17.51 -7.56
N ASP A 323 -18.65 -18.75 -8.00
CA ASP A 323 -18.34 -19.95 -7.20
C ASP A 323 -16.80 -20.05 -6.97
N CYS A 324 -15.99 -19.72 -8.00
CA CYS A 324 -14.53 -19.70 -7.94
C CYS A 324 -13.96 -18.39 -7.38
N SER A 325 -14.79 -17.39 -7.06
CA SER A 325 -14.33 -16.02 -6.76
C SER A 325 -13.31 -15.94 -5.62
N TYR A 326 -13.37 -16.83 -4.65
CA TYR A 326 -12.38 -16.91 -3.57
C TYR A 326 -11.01 -17.35 -4.09
N SER A 327 -10.95 -18.43 -4.85
CA SER A 327 -9.71 -18.93 -5.46
C SER A 327 -9.13 -17.94 -6.46
N ILE A 328 -9.97 -17.27 -7.26
CA ILE A 328 -9.57 -16.20 -8.17
C ILE A 328 -8.96 -15.03 -7.38
N TYR A 329 -9.62 -14.60 -6.30
CA TYR A 329 -9.16 -13.52 -5.44
C TYR A 329 -7.80 -13.84 -4.78
N LEU A 330 -7.57 -15.08 -4.36
CA LEU A 330 -6.29 -15.49 -3.76
C LEU A 330 -5.13 -15.45 -4.77
N LEU A 331 -5.37 -15.81 -6.03
CA LEU A 331 -4.32 -15.99 -7.03
C LEU A 331 -4.02 -14.76 -7.87
N HIS A 332 -5.00 -13.85 -8.06
CA HIS A 332 -4.83 -12.75 -9.03
C HIS A 332 -3.66 -11.84 -8.72
N TRP A 333 -3.47 -11.46 -7.44
CA TRP A 333 -2.44 -10.52 -7.05
C TRP A 333 -1.02 -11.12 -7.12
N PRO A 334 -0.73 -12.32 -6.57
CA PRO A 334 0.55 -12.98 -6.79
C PRO A 334 0.88 -13.15 -8.28
N ILE A 335 -0.10 -13.56 -9.11
CA ILE A 335 0.09 -13.69 -10.56
C ILE A 335 0.47 -12.34 -11.17
N TRP A 336 -0.23 -11.27 -10.81
CA TRP A 336 0.05 -9.93 -11.31
C TRP A 336 1.45 -9.48 -10.94
N VAL A 337 1.83 -9.55 -9.66
CA VAL A 337 3.16 -9.17 -9.18
C VAL A 337 4.26 -9.93 -9.91
N LEU A 338 4.13 -11.26 -10.03
CA LEU A 338 5.13 -12.08 -10.72
C LEU A 338 5.23 -11.74 -12.21
N LEU A 339 4.12 -11.41 -12.86
CA LEU A 339 4.11 -11.02 -14.26
C LEU A 339 4.77 -9.66 -14.50
N ILE A 340 4.45 -8.65 -13.70
CA ILE A 340 5.02 -7.30 -13.88
C ILE A 340 6.49 -7.21 -13.47
N THR A 341 6.95 -8.11 -12.62
CA THR A 341 8.38 -8.22 -12.29
C THR A 341 9.17 -8.85 -13.46
N SER A 342 8.53 -9.73 -14.22
CA SER A 342 9.19 -10.49 -15.29
C SER A 342 8.96 -9.89 -16.69
N PHE A 343 7.91 -9.12 -16.88
CA PHE A 343 7.48 -8.59 -18.18
C PHE A 343 7.04 -7.13 -18.06
N ASN A 344 7.26 -6.36 -19.10
CA ASN A 344 6.77 -4.97 -19.17
C ASN A 344 5.24 -4.90 -19.04
N GLN A 345 4.76 -3.89 -18.30
CA GLN A 345 3.35 -3.61 -18.21
C GLN A 345 2.77 -3.24 -19.57
N GLY A 346 1.63 -3.85 -19.91
CA GLY A 346 0.96 -3.59 -21.17
C GLY A 346 -0.27 -4.46 -21.33
N TRP A 347 -1.07 -4.20 -22.38
CA TRP A 347 -2.32 -4.93 -22.60
C TRP A 347 -2.15 -6.45 -22.71
N LYS A 348 -1.00 -6.93 -23.23
CA LYS A 348 -0.70 -8.37 -23.32
C LYS A 348 -0.51 -8.98 -21.94
N THR A 349 0.25 -8.31 -21.06
CA THR A 349 0.48 -8.74 -19.67
C THR A 349 -0.83 -8.76 -18.89
N ILE A 350 -1.68 -7.73 -19.07
CA ILE A 350 -3.02 -7.67 -18.49
C ILE A 350 -3.88 -8.85 -18.96
N ALA A 351 -3.93 -9.13 -20.26
CA ALA A 351 -4.70 -10.24 -20.82
C ALA A 351 -4.24 -11.61 -20.28
N ILE A 352 -2.91 -11.80 -20.18
CA ILE A 352 -2.31 -13.00 -19.60
C ILE A 352 -2.68 -13.11 -18.11
N ALA A 353 -2.59 -12.03 -17.34
CA ALA A 353 -2.97 -12.00 -15.93
C ALA A 353 -4.43 -12.41 -15.71
N PHE A 354 -5.36 -11.88 -16.53
CA PHE A 354 -6.76 -12.30 -16.52
C PHE A 354 -6.91 -13.78 -16.82
N ALA A 355 -6.31 -14.27 -17.90
CA ALA A 355 -6.41 -15.66 -18.32
C ALA A 355 -5.88 -16.62 -17.25
N LEU A 356 -4.71 -16.32 -16.68
CA LEU A 356 -4.09 -17.13 -15.63
C LEU A 356 -4.89 -17.10 -14.34
N SER A 357 -5.37 -15.92 -13.92
CA SER A 357 -6.16 -15.78 -12.68
C SER A 357 -7.48 -16.54 -12.76
N LEU A 358 -8.18 -16.49 -13.87
CA LEU A 358 -9.43 -17.23 -14.07
C LEU A 358 -9.17 -18.74 -14.19
N SER A 359 -8.14 -19.15 -14.94
CA SER A 359 -7.83 -20.57 -15.18
C SER A 359 -7.33 -21.24 -13.91
N PHE A 360 -6.30 -20.67 -13.26
CA PHE A 360 -5.77 -21.23 -12.02
C PHE A 360 -6.76 -21.08 -10.85
N GLY A 361 -7.56 -20.03 -10.81
CA GLY A 361 -8.65 -19.88 -9.85
C GLY A 361 -9.70 -21.00 -10.00
N TRP A 362 -10.06 -21.35 -11.22
CA TRP A 362 -10.95 -22.49 -11.50
C TRP A 362 -10.29 -23.82 -11.15
N LEU A 363 -9.02 -24.03 -11.49
CA LEU A 363 -8.27 -25.25 -11.15
C LEU A 363 -8.18 -25.43 -9.63
N GLN A 364 -7.81 -24.38 -8.90
CA GLN A 364 -7.74 -24.42 -7.44
C GLN A 364 -9.13 -24.71 -6.81
N PHE A 365 -10.18 -24.08 -7.30
CA PHE A 365 -11.53 -24.36 -6.85
C PHE A 365 -11.90 -25.82 -7.09
N GLN A 366 -11.68 -26.33 -8.31
CA GLN A 366 -12.10 -27.67 -8.72
C GLN A 366 -11.31 -28.79 -8.02
N PHE A 367 -10.01 -28.62 -7.85
CA PHE A 367 -9.11 -29.69 -7.37
C PHE A 367 -8.74 -29.57 -5.89
N VAL A 368 -8.86 -28.39 -5.28
CA VAL A 368 -8.50 -28.15 -3.88
C VAL A 368 -9.69 -27.76 -3.03
N GLU A 369 -10.39 -26.67 -3.37
CA GLU A 369 -11.46 -26.13 -2.53
C GLU A 369 -12.67 -27.07 -2.48
N GLU A 370 -13.24 -27.44 -3.63
CA GLU A 370 -14.48 -28.21 -3.72
C GLU A 370 -14.34 -29.65 -3.17
N PRO A 371 -13.28 -30.42 -3.47
CA PRO A 371 -13.09 -31.75 -2.91
C PRO A 371 -12.99 -31.75 -1.39
N ILE A 372 -12.28 -30.78 -0.81
CA ILE A 372 -12.12 -30.65 0.64
C ILE A 372 -13.45 -30.18 1.27
N ARG A 373 -14.13 -29.23 0.66
CA ARG A 373 -15.42 -28.70 1.11
C ARG A 373 -16.51 -29.78 1.11
N SER A 374 -16.58 -30.58 0.05
CA SER A 374 -17.63 -31.61 -0.16
C SER A 374 -17.37 -32.92 0.60
N ARG A 375 -16.27 -33.06 1.32
CA ARG A 375 -15.84 -34.29 2.02
C ARG A 375 -15.58 -35.52 1.13
N LYS A 376 -15.41 -35.34 -0.18
CA LYS A 376 -15.29 -36.46 -1.12
C LYS A 376 -13.91 -37.12 -1.14
N SER A 377 -12.87 -36.44 -0.65
CA SER A 377 -11.49 -36.89 -0.90
C SER A 377 -10.49 -36.69 0.24
N TRP A 378 -10.91 -36.25 1.44
CA TRP A 378 -9.95 -35.97 2.51
C TRP A 378 -10.28 -36.69 3.82
N PRO A 379 -9.23 -37.12 4.61
CA PRO A 379 -9.44 -37.72 5.92
C PRO A 379 -10.19 -36.76 6.85
N SER A 380 -10.83 -37.32 7.88
CA SER A 380 -11.60 -36.62 8.90
C SER A 380 -10.72 -35.80 9.84
N MET A 381 -9.91 -34.86 9.30
CA MET A 381 -9.10 -33.98 10.13
C MET A 381 -9.98 -33.06 10.97
N LYS A 382 -9.66 -32.95 12.26
CA LYS A 382 -10.31 -32.00 13.17
C LYS A 382 -9.83 -30.58 12.89
N THR A 383 -10.65 -29.57 13.20
CA THR A 383 -10.30 -28.16 13.00
C THR A 383 -8.91 -27.77 13.54
N PRO A 384 -8.50 -28.19 14.77
CA PRO A 384 -7.16 -27.87 15.28
C PRO A 384 -6.02 -28.44 14.43
N GLN A 385 -6.21 -29.58 13.79
CA GLN A 385 -5.20 -30.19 12.92
C GLN A 385 -5.02 -29.40 11.64
N PHE A 386 -6.11 -28.92 11.03
CA PHE A 386 -6.03 -28.01 9.87
C PHE A 386 -5.29 -26.72 10.21
N VAL A 387 -5.68 -26.07 11.31
CA VAL A 387 -5.04 -24.84 11.78
C VAL A 387 -3.57 -25.08 12.11
N GLY A 388 -3.25 -26.21 12.77
CA GLY A 388 -1.87 -26.58 13.10
C GLY A 388 -1.01 -26.81 11.86
N VAL A 389 -1.52 -27.52 10.85
CA VAL A 389 -0.80 -27.74 9.58
C VAL A 389 -0.55 -26.41 8.86
N PHE A 390 -1.56 -25.53 8.76
CA PHE A 390 -1.38 -24.23 8.11
C PHE A 390 -0.40 -23.34 8.88
N GLY A 391 -0.52 -23.26 10.19
CA GLY A 391 0.43 -22.54 11.04
C GLY A 391 1.87 -23.05 10.89
N LEU A 392 2.04 -24.37 10.85
CA LEU A 392 3.35 -24.98 10.61
C LEU A 392 3.91 -24.65 9.24
N VAL A 393 3.10 -24.75 8.20
CA VAL A 393 3.49 -24.39 6.82
C VAL A 393 3.92 -22.94 6.73
N ALA A 394 3.17 -22.02 7.33
CA ALA A 394 3.50 -20.61 7.37
C ALA A 394 4.79 -20.34 8.16
N ALA A 395 4.96 -20.99 9.32
CA ALA A 395 6.17 -20.87 10.15
C ALA A 395 7.42 -21.42 9.43
N VAL A 396 7.31 -22.57 8.78
CA VAL A 396 8.41 -23.16 8.00
C VAL A 396 8.72 -22.28 6.79
N GLY A 397 7.71 -21.80 6.07
CA GLY A 397 7.90 -20.87 4.95
C GLY A 397 8.57 -19.57 5.38
N PHE A 398 8.14 -18.99 6.48
CA PHE A 398 8.78 -17.80 7.06
C PHE A 398 10.25 -18.07 7.42
N ALA A 399 10.52 -19.15 8.16
CA ALA A 399 11.87 -19.51 8.58
C ALA A 399 12.78 -19.77 7.37
N ALA A 400 12.28 -20.51 6.37
CA ALA A 400 13.02 -20.80 5.15
C ALA A 400 13.35 -19.53 4.37
N MET A 401 12.39 -18.63 4.18
CA MET A 401 12.61 -17.35 3.49
C MET A 401 13.54 -16.44 4.30
N SER A 402 13.34 -16.31 5.61
CA SER A 402 14.19 -15.47 6.47
C SER A 402 15.65 -15.94 6.48
N TYR A 403 15.87 -17.25 6.35
CA TYR A 403 17.22 -17.82 6.25
C TYR A 403 17.81 -17.68 4.83
N ALA A 404 17.01 -17.95 3.79
CA ALA A 404 17.49 -17.98 2.41
C ALA A 404 17.69 -16.58 1.81
N THR A 405 16.83 -15.61 2.16
CA THR A 405 16.88 -14.25 1.60
C THR A 405 18.23 -13.55 1.77
N PRO A 406 18.86 -13.49 2.97
CA PRO A 406 20.18 -12.86 3.12
C PRO A 406 21.29 -13.63 2.40
N ILE A 407 21.22 -14.96 2.33
CA ILE A 407 22.20 -15.78 1.57
C ILE A 407 22.07 -15.46 0.08
N MET A 408 20.86 -15.38 -0.43
CA MET A 408 20.59 -15.06 -1.83
C MET A 408 21.06 -13.63 -2.17
N ALA A 409 20.82 -12.67 -1.29
CA ALA A 409 21.27 -11.29 -1.47
C ALA A 409 22.80 -11.23 -1.58
N VAL A 410 23.54 -11.91 -0.69
CA VAL A 410 24.99 -11.99 -0.75
C VAL A 410 25.45 -12.70 -2.04
N HIS A 411 24.77 -13.75 -2.46
CA HIS A 411 25.09 -14.45 -3.71
C HIS A 411 24.92 -13.57 -4.95
N LEU A 412 23.86 -12.76 -5.00
CA LEU A 412 23.49 -11.95 -6.16
C LEU A 412 24.19 -10.58 -6.19
N ALA A 413 24.38 -9.96 -5.02
CA ALA A 413 24.86 -8.58 -4.89
C ALA A 413 26.11 -8.41 -4.01
N GLY A 414 26.66 -9.48 -3.46
CA GLY A 414 27.82 -9.40 -2.57
C GLY A 414 27.51 -8.92 -1.16
N LYS A 415 26.31 -8.39 -0.90
CA LYS A 415 25.89 -7.74 0.36
C LYS A 415 24.54 -8.24 0.84
N LYS A 416 24.31 -8.14 2.15
CA LYS A 416 22.98 -8.38 2.73
C LYS A 416 22.04 -7.20 2.47
N PRO A 417 20.71 -7.43 2.51
CA PRO A 417 19.74 -6.35 2.28
C PRO A 417 19.94 -5.15 3.20
N ASP A 418 20.28 -5.39 4.46
CA ASP A 418 20.45 -4.31 5.44
C ASP A 418 21.78 -3.56 5.26
N GLU A 419 22.77 -4.12 4.53
CA GLU A 419 24.09 -3.51 4.31
C GLU A 419 24.09 -2.49 3.16
N ILE A 420 23.16 -2.57 2.22
CA ILE A 420 23.08 -1.65 1.07
C ILE A 420 22.54 -0.28 1.47
N SER A 421 21.58 -0.24 2.39
CA SER A 421 20.93 0.98 2.88
C SER A 421 21.44 1.45 4.24
N LEU A 422 22.39 0.74 4.85
CA LEU A 422 23.05 1.17 6.10
C LEU A 422 23.98 2.33 5.80
N HIS A 423 23.48 3.55 5.99
CA HIS A 423 24.38 4.70 6.09
C HIS A 423 25.32 4.48 7.28
N ILE A 424 26.62 4.58 7.05
CA ILE A 424 27.67 4.44 8.08
C ILE A 424 27.49 5.53 9.15
N ILE A 425 26.90 6.64 8.74
CA ILE A 425 26.69 7.82 9.58
C ILE A 425 25.26 7.79 10.12
N GLU A 426 25.13 7.48 11.41
CA GLU A 426 23.86 7.73 12.11
C GLU A 426 23.60 9.24 12.14
N ASN A 427 22.56 9.67 11.41
CA ASN A 427 22.13 11.06 11.41
C ASN A 427 20.90 11.22 12.31
N PRO A 428 21.06 11.70 13.54
CA PRO A 428 19.96 11.88 14.49
C PRO A 428 18.95 12.97 14.06
N CYS A 429 19.30 13.79 13.06
CA CYS A 429 18.45 14.84 12.52
C CYS A 429 17.77 14.45 11.21
N ALA A 430 17.80 13.18 10.84
CA ALA A 430 17.13 12.69 9.66
C ALA A 430 15.66 12.35 9.96
N GLY A 431 14.72 13.00 9.24
CA GLY A 431 13.31 12.68 9.29
C GLY A 431 12.53 13.22 10.50
N GLU A 432 13.11 14.10 11.30
CA GLU A 432 12.47 14.69 12.48
C GLU A 432 12.63 16.21 12.50
N ARG A 433 11.72 16.90 13.18
CA ARG A 433 11.92 18.28 13.58
C ARG A 433 12.98 18.33 14.69
N PHE A 434 13.83 19.33 14.68
CA PHE A 434 14.87 19.51 15.68
C PHE A 434 14.80 20.92 16.29
N GLU A 435 15.11 21.03 17.59
CA GLU A 435 15.36 22.30 18.22
C GLU A 435 16.84 22.66 18.02
N LEU A 436 17.14 23.93 17.92
CA LEU A 436 18.49 24.38 17.60
C LEU A 436 19.54 23.96 18.63
N GLU A 437 19.14 23.81 19.90
CA GLU A 437 19.99 23.27 20.96
C GLU A 437 20.37 21.81 20.71
N SER A 438 19.51 21.05 20.01
CA SER A 438 19.76 19.67 19.58
C SER A 438 20.50 19.58 18.24
N ALA A 439 20.65 20.68 17.49
CA ALA A 439 21.41 20.70 16.23
C ALA A 439 22.89 20.31 16.39
N GLN A 440 23.45 20.39 17.60
CA GLN A 440 24.80 19.85 17.88
C GLN A 440 24.85 18.32 17.68
N SER A 441 23.77 17.61 17.83
CA SER A 441 23.70 16.18 17.54
C SER A 441 23.79 15.86 16.03
N CYS A 442 23.55 16.85 15.17
CA CYS A 442 23.68 16.76 13.72
C CYS A 442 25.09 17.10 13.21
N LEU A 443 26.01 17.43 14.12
CA LEU A 443 27.37 17.84 13.81
C LEU A 443 28.28 16.62 13.60
N PHE A 444 28.95 16.62 12.48
CA PHE A 444 30.08 15.73 12.15
C PHE A 444 31.38 16.54 12.17
N PRO A 445 32.12 16.50 13.27
CA PRO A 445 33.27 17.39 13.48
C PRO A 445 34.45 17.02 12.58
N SER A 446 35.11 18.04 12.03
CA SER A 446 36.39 17.91 11.36
C SER A 446 37.54 18.12 12.35
N VAL A 447 38.64 17.41 12.12
CA VAL A 447 39.89 17.56 12.94
C VAL A 447 40.43 18.97 12.84
N ASN A 448 40.33 19.62 11.68
CA ASN A 448 40.96 20.93 11.43
C ASN A 448 40.06 22.13 11.74
N ASN A 449 38.73 21.93 11.81
CA ASN A 449 37.71 22.93 12.14
C ASN A 449 37.92 24.32 11.48
N GLN A 450 38.10 24.36 10.15
CA GLN A 450 38.35 25.60 9.40
C GLN A 450 37.07 26.33 8.99
N GLY A 451 35.90 25.77 9.32
CA GLY A 451 34.60 26.34 8.98
C GLY A 451 33.51 25.31 9.02
N THR A 452 32.40 25.64 8.39
CA THR A 452 31.18 24.80 8.41
C THR A 452 30.63 24.59 7.01
N ALA A 453 30.31 23.33 6.68
CA ALA A 453 29.50 22.95 5.53
C ALA A 453 28.17 22.33 6.00
N ILE A 454 27.09 22.62 5.30
CA ILE A 454 25.75 22.07 5.60
C ILE A 454 25.22 21.38 4.36
N LEU A 455 24.71 20.16 4.52
CA LEU A 455 23.90 19.44 3.54
C LEU A 455 22.44 19.50 3.96
N VAL A 456 21.56 19.96 3.06
CA VAL A 456 20.13 20.05 3.32
C VAL A 456 19.32 19.47 2.16
N GLY A 457 18.19 18.81 2.47
CA GLY A 457 17.26 18.31 1.46
C GLY A 457 16.38 17.18 1.96
N ASP A 458 15.81 16.46 1.01
CA ASP A 458 14.92 15.32 1.25
C ASP A 458 15.68 13.99 1.44
N SER A 459 15.13 12.88 1.01
CA SER A 459 15.80 11.57 1.03
C SER A 459 17.11 11.54 0.23
N MET A 460 17.26 12.43 -0.76
CA MET A 460 18.49 12.56 -1.54
C MET A 460 19.63 13.11 -0.69
N ALA A 461 19.40 14.12 0.15
CA ALA A 461 20.39 14.60 1.10
C ALA A 461 20.80 13.49 2.10
N LYS A 462 19.85 12.66 2.50
CA LYS A 462 20.15 11.49 3.34
C LYS A 462 21.07 10.50 2.62
N SER A 463 20.80 10.17 1.36
CA SER A 463 21.63 9.21 0.60
C SER A 463 23.04 9.73 0.27
N LEU A 464 23.22 11.06 0.23
CA LEU A 464 24.51 11.71 0.04
C LEU A 464 25.32 11.89 1.33
N SER A 465 24.74 11.66 2.51
CA SER A 465 25.32 12.08 3.79
C SER A 465 26.72 11.55 4.06
N ASP A 466 26.99 10.27 3.79
CA ASP A 466 28.31 9.66 4.02
C ASP A 466 29.41 10.31 3.16
N GLY A 467 29.13 10.50 1.86
CA GLY A 467 30.05 11.16 0.95
C GLY A 467 30.25 12.63 1.26
N PHE A 468 29.20 13.34 1.65
CA PHE A 468 29.25 14.73 2.07
C PHE A 468 30.13 14.93 3.30
N VAL A 469 29.95 14.12 4.35
CA VAL A 469 30.77 14.25 5.58
C VAL A 469 32.21 13.96 5.28
N GLN A 470 32.52 12.96 4.47
CA GLN A 470 33.90 12.67 4.08
C GLN A 470 34.51 13.81 3.27
N ALA A 471 33.79 14.35 2.28
CA ALA A 471 34.25 15.47 1.46
C ALA A 471 34.48 16.75 2.29
N SER A 472 33.52 17.06 3.19
CA SER A 472 33.62 18.23 4.08
C SER A 472 34.83 18.13 5.02
N ASN A 473 35.03 16.95 5.63
CA ASN A 473 36.15 16.70 6.53
C ASN A 473 37.52 16.78 5.81
N ALA A 474 37.58 16.33 4.55
CA ALA A 474 38.79 16.43 3.73
C ALA A 474 39.19 17.90 3.50
N GLU A 475 38.23 18.82 3.37
CA GLU A 475 38.42 20.26 3.26
C GLU A 475 38.53 20.97 4.63
N GLY A 476 38.58 20.22 5.72
CA GLY A 476 38.70 20.76 7.07
C GLY A 476 37.45 21.41 7.64
N LEU A 477 36.26 21.18 7.03
CA LEU A 477 35.01 21.76 7.48
C LEU A 477 34.23 20.81 8.38
N ASN A 478 33.60 21.37 9.40
CA ASN A 478 32.57 20.68 10.18
C ASN A 478 31.35 20.46 9.30
N GLY A 479 30.84 19.21 9.23
CA GLY A 479 29.63 18.87 8.47
C GLY A 479 28.37 18.89 9.33
N TYR A 480 27.28 19.43 8.82
CA TYR A 480 25.93 19.24 9.36
C TYR A 480 25.04 18.66 8.27
N VAL A 481 24.16 17.73 8.63
CA VAL A 481 23.22 17.13 7.69
C VAL A 481 21.79 17.29 8.22
N PHE A 482 20.98 18.06 7.50
CA PHE A 482 19.57 18.25 7.77
C PHE A 482 18.75 17.62 6.64
N SER A 483 18.16 16.46 6.87
CA SER A 483 17.36 15.76 5.86
C SER A 483 15.98 15.38 6.38
N PHE A 484 14.96 15.57 5.54
CA PHE A 484 13.60 15.12 5.84
C PHE A 484 13.02 14.42 4.59
N PRO A 485 12.95 13.08 4.57
CA PRO A 485 12.43 12.34 3.43
C PRO A 485 11.06 12.84 2.95
N GLY A 486 10.92 13.09 1.64
CA GLY A 486 9.70 13.63 1.06
C GLY A 486 9.48 15.12 1.25
N CYS A 487 10.41 15.86 1.87
CA CYS A 487 10.31 17.30 2.10
C CYS A 487 11.43 18.07 1.42
N ALA A 488 11.24 18.51 0.18
CA ALA A 488 12.23 19.35 -0.48
C ALA A 488 12.42 20.68 0.25
N PHE A 489 13.67 21.11 0.37
CA PHE A 489 14.02 22.34 1.11
C PHE A 489 13.44 23.61 0.47
N GLN A 490 13.39 23.70 -0.86
CA GLN A 490 12.91 24.88 -1.58
C GLN A 490 11.40 25.05 -1.67
N LEU A 491 10.60 24.07 -1.33
CA LEU A 491 9.13 24.14 -1.52
C LEU A 491 8.43 24.81 -0.33
N PHE A 492 8.52 26.14 -0.19
CA PHE A 492 7.99 26.86 0.98
C PHE A 492 6.44 26.97 1.00
N ASP A 493 5.79 27.25 -0.15
CA ASP A 493 4.33 27.50 -0.26
C ASP A 493 3.68 26.64 -1.35
N SER A 494 4.32 25.57 -1.78
CA SER A 494 3.81 24.68 -2.81
C SER A 494 2.77 23.71 -2.23
N PRO A 495 1.78 23.28 -3.03
CA PRO A 495 0.91 22.16 -2.68
C PRO A 495 1.67 20.85 -2.37
N PHE A 496 2.91 20.71 -2.86
CA PHE A 496 3.83 19.63 -2.49
C PHE A 496 4.36 19.75 -1.05
N ALA A 497 4.27 20.92 -0.45
CA ALA A 497 4.70 21.21 0.91
C ALA A 497 3.62 20.92 1.98
N ALA A 498 2.58 20.20 1.61
CA ALA A 498 1.28 20.16 2.28
C ALA A 498 1.25 19.56 3.69
N THR A 499 2.35 19.13 4.27
CA THR A 499 2.37 18.73 5.68
C THR A 499 2.90 19.87 6.56
N ASN A 500 2.18 20.15 7.66
CA ASN A 500 2.65 21.10 8.68
C ASN A 500 4.06 20.72 9.21
N GLU A 501 4.45 19.46 9.09
CA GLU A 501 5.76 18.92 9.49
C GLU A 501 6.87 19.40 8.57
N CYS A 502 6.69 19.34 7.23
CA CYS A 502 7.66 19.86 6.26
C CYS A 502 7.88 21.37 6.41
N ALA A 503 6.80 22.14 6.57
CA ALA A 503 6.89 23.59 6.77
C ALA A 503 7.65 23.92 8.07
N GLY A 504 7.35 23.19 9.15
CA GLY A 504 8.03 23.32 10.43
C GLY A 504 9.52 22.98 10.33
N TRP A 505 9.87 21.85 9.70
CA TRP A 505 11.26 21.45 9.49
C TRP A 505 12.05 22.49 8.68
N ARG A 506 11.50 23.02 7.60
CA ARG A 506 12.16 24.08 6.83
C ARG A 506 12.42 25.33 7.65
N ALA A 507 11.48 25.72 8.52
CA ALA A 507 11.68 26.84 9.43
C ALA A 507 12.83 26.58 10.42
N ASP A 508 12.91 25.37 10.98
CA ASP A 508 14.00 24.94 11.85
C ASP A 508 15.36 25.00 11.13
N VAL A 509 15.44 24.50 9.87
CA VAL A 509 16.63 24.56 9.03
C VAL A 509 17.04 26.02 8.75
N LEU A 510 16.10 26.89 8.36
CA LEU A 510 16.41 28.30 8.10
C LEU A 510 16.96 29.00 9.35
N SER A 511 16.39 28.72 10.52
CA SER A 511 16.91 29.23 11.80
C SER A 511 18.32 28.73 12.07
N ALA A 512 18.61 27.45 11.80
CA ALA A 512 19.93 26.88 11.94
C ALA A 512 20.95 27.53 10.97
N LEU A 513 20.57 27.76 9.71
CA LEU A 513 21.44 28.45 8.73
C LEU A 513 21.80 29.87 9.14
N GLN A 514 20.83 30.62 9.71
CA GLN A 514 21.06 32.00 10.20
C GLN A 514 22.05 32.04 11.38
N GLN A 515 22.03 31.01 12.24
CA GLN A 515 22.89 30.94 13.41
C GLN A 515 24.27 30.35 13.10
N LEU A 516 24.33 29.26 12.35
CA LEU A 516 25.57 28.56 12.02
C LEU A 516 26.39 29.28 10.94
N ARG A 517 25.76 30.10 10.10
CA ARG A 517 26.38 30.86 8.99
C ARG A 517 27.42 30.02 8.24
N PRO A 518 27.04 28.94 7.57
CA PRO A 518 27.97 28.02 6.95
C PRO A 518 28.79 28.69 5.84
N ASN A 519 30.02 28.27 5.65
CA ASN A 519 30.83 28.66 4.51
C ASN A 519 30.24 28.12 3.21
N VAL A 520 29.76 26.89 3.26
CA VAL A 520 29.16 26.16 2.11
C VAL A 520 27.84 25.53 2.51
N LEU A 521 26.82 25.73 1.69
CA LEU A 521 25.50 25.08 1.78
C LEU A 521 25.29 24.22 0.55
N ILE A 522 25.12 22.92 0.72
CA ILE A 522 24.77 21.98 -0.35
C ILE A 522 23.28 21.64 -0.24
N ILE A 523 22.55 21.82 -1.32
CA ILE A 523 21.11 21.53 -1.43
C ILE A 523 20.94 20.33 -2.34
N ALA A 524 20.38 19.24 -1.82
CA ALA A 524 20.17 17.99 -2.55
C ALA A 524 18.74 17.49 -2.36
N ASN A 525 17.94 17.53 -3.41
CA ASN A 525 16.56 17.04 -3.41
C ASN A 525 16.30 16.12 -4.60
N LEU A 526 15.39 15.18 -4.43
CA LEU A 526 14.90 14.34 -5.51
C LEU A 526 13.89 15.13 -6.36
N ASN A 527 14.39 15.98 -7.23
CA ASN A 527 13.58 16.93 -8.00
C ASN A 527 12.46 16.25 -8.83
N SER A 528 12.70 15.05 -9.36
CA SER A 528 11.69 14.28 -10.11
C SER A 528 10.49 13.87 -9.27
N LEU A 529 10.64 13.69 -7.94
CA LEU A 529 9.52 13.36 -7.05
C LEU A 529 8.45 14.45 -7.02
N TYR A 530 8.84 15.71 -7.21
CA TYR A 530 7.96 16.87 -7.09
C TYR A 530 7.43 17.39 -8.42
N VAL A 531 7.95 16.87 -9.53
CA VAL A 531 7.65 17.39 -10.87
C VAL A 531 7.01 16.34 -11.77
N ASP A 532 7.34 15.07 -11.60
CA ASP A 532 6.89 13.95 -12.43
C ASP A 532 6.48 12.74 -11.55
N PRO A 533 5.20 12.29 -11.54
CA PRO A 533 4.09 12.80 -12.35
C PRO A 533 3.53 14.13 -11.84
N PRO A 534 2.90 14.94 -12.72
CA PRO A 534 2.26 16.18 -12.32
C PRO A 534 1.10 15.93 -11.37
N LEU A 535 0.78 16.91 -10.52
CA LEU A 535 -0.43 16.88 -9.68
C LEU A 535 -1.70 16.72 -10.52
N PRO A 536 -2.80 16.15 -9.99
CA PRO A 536 -4.00 15.81 -10.76
C PRO A 536 -4.60 16.93 -11.62
N ASP A 537 -4.45 18.19 -11.18
CA ASP A 537 -4.99 19.38 -11.86
C ASP A 537 -3.92 20.22 -12.54
N TRP A 538 -2.68 19.71 -12.62
CA TRP A 538 -1.52 20.46 -13.14
C TRP A 538 -0.81 19.67 -14.23
N SER A 539 -0.40 20.36 -15.29
CA SER A 539 0.47 19.75 -16.30
C SER A 539 1.90 19.62 -15.79
N THR A 540 2.70 18.76 -16.43
CA THR A 540 4.15 18.68 -16.15
C THR A 540 4.83 20.04 -16.36
N GLU A 541 4.37 20.85 -17.32
CA GLU A 541 4.86 22.19 -17.57
C GLU A 541 4.58 23.13 -16.40
N ASP A 542 3.36 23.08 -15.82
CA ASP A 542 3.00 23.88 -14.64
C ASP A 542 3.87 23.51 -13.43
N THR A 543 4.06 22.22 -13.17
CA THR A 543 4.88 21.75 -12.04
C THR A 543 6.36 22.11 -12.20
N GLN A 544 6.88 22.08 -13.44
CA GLN A 544 8.24 22.54 -13.78
C GLN A 544 8.41 24.03 -13.55
N LEU A 545 7.45 24.86 -13.95
CA LEU A 545 7.47 26.31 -13.71
C LEU A 545 7.47 26.64 -12.22
N ILE A 546 6.65 25.93 -11.43
CA ILE A 546 6.63 26.09 -9.97
C ILE A 546 7.98 25.73 -9.38
N TRP A 547 8.55 24.57 -9.74
CA TRP A 547 9.87 24.16 -9.25
C TRP A 547 10.92 25.25 -9.49
N GLY A 548 11.03 25.78 -10.71
CA GLY A 548 11.96 26.86 -11.03
C GLY A 548 11.70 28.15 -10.24
N SER A 549 10.43 28.51 -10.03
CA SER A 549 10.07 29.69 -9.23
C SER A 549 10.43 29.52 -7.75
N GLU A 550 10.24 28.32 -7.17
CA GLU A 550 10.58 27.99 -5.80
C GLU A 550 12.10 27.94 -5.58
N VAL A 551 12.88 27.37 -6.52
CA VAL A 551 14.35 27.46 -6.49
C VAL A 551 14.80 28.91 -6.47
N THR A 552 14.25 29.76 -7.35
CA THR A 552 14.58 31.19 -7.39
C THR A 552 14.20 31.88 -6.08
N ARG A 553 13.02 31.60 -5.50
CA ARG A 553 12.56 32.17 -4.24
C ARG A 553 13.46 31.78 -3.07
N MET A 554 13.81 30.51 -2.98
CA MET A 554 14.75 29.99 -1.98
C MET A 554 16.09 30.71 -2.06
N LEU A 555 16.70 30.81 -3.25
CA LEU A 555 17.98 31.49 -3.45
C LEU A 555 17.92 32.96 -3.05
N LYS A 556 16.81 33.66 -3.36
CA LYS A 556 16.60 35.03 -2.87
C LYS A 556 16.61 35.10 -1.34
N GLY A 557 15.97 34.15 -0.66
CA GLY A 557 15.97 34.09 0.82
C GLY A 557 17.34 33.82 1.44
N LEU A 558 18.25 33.19 0.70
CA LEU A 558 19.60 32.88 1.14
C LEU A 558 20.62 34.00 0.89
N THR A 559 20.26 35.05 0.16
CA THR A 559 21.20 36.13 -0.26
C THR A 559 21.90 36.81 0.95
N GLU A 560 21.21 36.95 2.09
CA GLU A 560 21.75 37.64 3.25
C GLU A 560 22.68 36.78 4.12
N LEU A 561 22.78 35.47 3.85
CA LEU A 561 23.57 34.56 4.68
C LEU A 561 25.08 34.61 4.41
N ASN A 562 25.51 35.26 3.32
CA ASN A 562 26.92 35.29 2.87
C ASN A 562 27.54 33.89 2.75
N THR A 563 26.78 32.92 2.30
CA THR A 563 27.12 31.51 2.19
C THR A 563 27.24 31.13 0.71
N GLN A 564 28.21 30.31 0.36
CA GLN A 564 28.31 29.75 -0.99
C GLN A 564 27.33 28.59 -1.12
N VAL A 565 26.47 28.61 -2.13
CA VAL A 565 25.46 27.60 -2.34
C VAL A 565 25.85 26.68 -3.49
N ILE A 566 25.75 25.38 -3.26
CA ILE A 566 25.93 24.33 -4.27
C ILE A 566 24.58 23.59 -4.40
N ILE A 567 24.07 23.47 -5.60
CA ILE A 567 22.94 22.57 -5.89
C ILE A 567 23.53 21.24 -6.37
N ALA A 568 23.29 20.17 -5.61
CA ALA A 568 23.66 18.81 -5.98
C ALA A 568 22.45 18.13 -6.62
N GLN A 569 22.52 17.88 -7.92
CA GLN A 569 21.48 17.17 -8.64
C GLN A 569 21.46 15.68 -8.25
N PRO A 570 20.30 15.01 -8.30
CA PRO A 570 20.24 13.59 -8.05
C PRO A 570 21.13 12.79 -9.02
N PRO A 571 21.60 11.59 -8.63
CA PRO A 571 22.29 10.69 -9.55
C PRO A 571 21.39 10.29 -10.73
N PRO A 572 21.95 9.73 -11.80
CA PRO A 572 21.16 9.26 -12.94
C PRO A 572 20.06 8.30 -12.49
N ARG A 573 18.85 8.46 -13.03
CA ARG A 573 17.74 7.55 -12.78
C ARG A 573 17.76 6.40 -13.77
N PHE A 574 17.79 5.18 -13.26
CA PHE A 574 17.76 3.96 -14.05
C PHE A 574 16.33 3.40 -14.16
N ALA A 575 16.05 2.60 -15.19
CA ALA A 575 14.83 1.80 -15.26
C ALA A 575 14.90 0.56 -14.36
N TYR A 576 16.09 0.22 -13.88
CA TYR A 576 16.37 -0.89 -12.99
C TYR A 576 16.33 -0.44 -11.54
N ASP A 577 15.52 -1.11 -10.73
CA ASP A 577 15.47 -0.93 -9.28
C ASP A 577 15.93 -2.22 -8.58
N LEU A 578 17.04 -2.15 -7.85
CA LEU A 578 17.61 -3.27 -7.12
C LEU A 578 16.58 -3.93 -6.18
N ARG A 579 15.73 -3.13 -5.56
CA ARG A 579 14.71 -3.64 -4.63
C ARG A 579 13.73 -4.59 -5.30
N TYR A 580 13.47 -4.44 -6.61
CA TYR A 580 12.42 -5.19 -7.30
C TYR A 580 12.91 -6.05 -8.46
N ASP A 581 13.96 -5.65 -9.16
CA ASP A 581 14.34 -6.22 -10.45
C ASP A 581 15.47 -7.25 -10.37
N LEU A 582 16.18 -7.36 -9.23
CA LEU A 582 17.21 -8.39 -9.03
C LEU A 582 16.60 -9.68 -8.49
N SER A 583 16.76 -10.80 -9.23
CA SER A 583 16.27 -12.10 -8.79
C SER A 583 17.20 -13.23 -9.20
N LEU A 584 16.94 -14.43 -8.66
CA LEU A 584 17.77 -15.62 -8.96
C LEU A 584 17.71 -16.00 -10.45
N LEU A 585 16.57 -15.87 -11.11
CA LEU A 585 16.41 -16.19 -12.52
C LEU A 585 16.83 -15.05 -13.46
N TRP A 586 16.82 -13.80 -12.96
CA TRP A 586 17.29 -12.61 -13.71
C TRP A 586 18.28 -11.83 -12.85
N PRO A 587 19.52 -12.32 -12.71
CA PRO A 587 20.51 -11.69 -11.83
C PRO A 587 21.21 -10.48 -12.45
N ASN A 588 20.95 -10.16 -13.71
CA ASN A 588 21.69 -9.15 -14.43
C ASN A 588 21.05 -7.77 -14.30
N THR A 589 21.87 -6.79 -13.92
CA THR A 589 21.53 -5.37 -14.06
C THR A 589 21.42 -5.00 -15.53
N VAL A 590 20.48 -4.16 -15.85
CA VAL A 590 20.33 -3.62 -17.21
C VAL A 590 21.22 -2.38 -17.32
N LYS A 591 22.30 -2.49 -18.12
CA LYS A 591 23.06 -1.32 -18.57
C LYS A 591 22.21 -0.57 -19.59
N GLU A 592 22.17 0.76 -19.45
CA GLU A 592 21.32 1.59 -20.29
C GLU A 592 22.15 2.56 -21.15
N PRO A 593 21.67 2.92 -22.37
CA PRO A 593 22.28 3.98 -23.16
C PRO A 593 22.30 5.31 -22.39
N ARG A 594 23.43 6.00 -22.44
CA ARG A 594 23.63 7.27 -21.72
C ARG A 594 22.60 8.34 -22.07
N ASP A 595 22.29 8.48 -23.35
CA ASP A 595 21.28 9.43 -23.85
C ASP A 595 19.90 9.18 -23.25
N VAL A 596 19.50 7.91 -23.11
CA VAL A 596 18.23 7.53 -22.50
C VAL A 596 18.21 7.88 -21.01
N VAL A 597 19.29 7.57 -20.29
CA VAL A 597 19.38 7.83 -18.83
C VAL A 597 19.37 9.34 -18.57
N VAL A 598 20.16 10.12 -19.33
CA VAL A 598 20.26 11.57 -19.19
C VAL A 598 18.92 12.26 -19.53
N SER A 599 18.23 11.81 -20.57
CA SER A 599 16.98 12.42 -21.02
C SER A 599 15.87 12.40 -19.96
N ARG A 600 15.91 11.44 -19.00
CA ARG A 600 14.91 11.34 -17.94
C ARG A 600 14.89 12.54 -16.98
N ARG A 601 16.00 13.28 -16.86
CA ARG A 601 16.13 14.43 -15.95
C ARG A 601 16.58 15.72 -16.64
N GLU A 602 16.83 15.70 -17.93
CA GLU A 602 17.39 16.83 -18.67
C GLU A 602 16.56 18.11 -18.51
N ALA A 603 15.24 18.00 -18.67
CA ALA A 603 14.33 19.15 -18.58
C ALA A 603 14.37 19.81 -17.20
N ILE A 604 14.27 19.03 -16.12
CA ILE A 604 14.24 19.57 -14.76
C ILE A 604 15.62 20.08 -14.33
N ASN A 605 16.70 19.42 -14.73
CA ASN A 605 18.06 19.87 -14.48
C ASN A 605 18.34 21.22 -15.16
N ALA A 606 17.82 21.42 -16.37
CA ALA A 606 17.93 22.71 -17.07
C ALA A 606 17.16 23.84 -16.35
N ILE A 607 16.00 23.52 -15.75
CA ILE A 607 15.22 24.49 -14.97
C ILE A 607 16.01 24.96 -13.75
N GLU A 608 16.66 24.05 -13.00
CA GLU A 608 17.50 24.40 -11.86
C GLU A 608 18.70 25.26 -12.27
N GLN A 609 19.35 24.94 -13.38
CA GLN A 609 20.43 25.74 -13.94
C GLN A 609 19.97 27.17 -14.28
N ASN A 610 18.84 27.29 -14.97
CA ASN A 610 18.29 28.60 -15.35
C ASN A 610 17.85 29.40 -14.11
N ALA A 611 17.22 28.79 -13.14
CA ALA A 611 16.76 29.43 -11.90
C ALA A 611 17.93 29.93 -11.04
N SER A 612 19.10 29.29 -11.11
CA SER A 612 20.30 29.62 -10.32
C SER A 612 21.26 30.58 -11.01
N ALA A 613 21.19 30.73 -12.34
CA ALA A 613 22.17 31.50 -13.15
C ALA A 613 22.31 32.99 -12.78
N GLY A 614 21.29 33.57 -12.11
CA GLY A 614 21.31 34.99 -11.70
C GLY A 614 21.98 35.28 -10.36
N PHE A 615 22.46 34.26 -9.63
CA PHE A 615 22.98 34.40 -8.26
C PHE A 615 24.50 34.15 -8.20
N SER A 616 25.28 35.17 -7.92
CA SER A 616 26.76 35.11 -7.89
C SER A 616 27.34 34.23 -6.77
N PHE A 617 26.56 33.96 -5.72
CA PHE A 617 26.94 33.08 -4.63
C PHE A 617 26.59 31.60 -4.87
N VAL A 618 25.87 31.29 -5.97
CA VAL A 618 25.62 29.92 -6.39
C VAL A 618 26.79 29.46 -7.25
N ARG A 619 27.38 28.36 -6.87
CA ARG A 619 28.48 27.70 -7.58
C ARG A 619 27.94 26.79 -8.69
N PRO A 620 28.82 26.33 -9.60
CA PRO A 620 28.39 25.36 -10.62
C PRO A 620 27.64 24.18 -10.00
N ILE A 621 26.53 23.80 -10.61
CA ILE A 621 25.71 22.70 -10.17
C ILE A 621 26.51 21.40 -10.26
N VAL A 622 26.46 20.59 -9.22
CA VAL A 622 27.11 19.28 -9.18
C VAL A 622 26.19 18.24 -9.83
N ASN A 623 26.70 17.56 -10.83
CA ASN A 623 26.02 16.46 -11.53
C ASN A 623 26.87 15.19 -11.43
N PHE A 624 26.25 14.08 -11.10
CA PHE A 624 26.94 12.81 -10.85
C PHE A 624 26.89 11.84 -12.03
N THR A 625 26.40 12.26 -13.20
CA THR A 625 26.19 11.36 -14.36
C THR A 625 27.47 10.65 -14.79
N ASP A 626 28.61 11.36 -14.82
CA ASP A 626 29.87 10.80 -15.32
C ASP A 626 30.50 9.74 -14.38
N GLN A 627 30.04 9.64 -13.13
CA GLN A 627 30.45 8.59 -12.20
C GLN A 627 29.77 7.25 -12.52
N PHE A 628 28.57 7.31 -13.12
CA PHE A 628 27.76 6.14 -13.47
C PHE A 628 27.84 5.78 -14.96
N CYS A 629 28.28 6.72 -15.80
CA CYS A 629 28.19 6.59 -17.23
C CYS A 629 29.56 6.84 -17.90
N ASN A 630 29.93 5.97 -18.82
CA ASN A 630 30.95 6.29 -19.80
C ASN A 630 30.34 7.11 -20.96
N ALA A 631 31.07 7.27 -22.06
CA ALA A 631 30.60 8.06 -23.22
C ALA A 631 29.28 7.56 -23.85
N SER A 632 28.93 6.29 -23.71
CA SER A 632 27.79 5.66 -24.42
C SER A 632 26.83 4.90 -23.52
N ILE A 633 27.28 4.39 -22.37
CA ILE A 633 26.53 3.47 -21.51
C ILE A 633 26.62 3.91 -20.06
N CYS A 634 25.53 3.81 -19.34
CA CYS A 634 25.42 3.93 -17.88
C CYS A 634 25.24 2.58 -17.22
N ASP A 635 25.87 2.38 -16.06
CA ASP A 635 25.79 1.15 -15.27
C ASP A 635 25.56 1.50 -13.79
N PRO A 636 24.49 1.01 -13.17
CA PRO A 636 24.28 1.19 -11.73
C PRO A 636 25.19 0.31 -10.87
N LYS A 637 25.94 -0.62 -11.51
CA LYS A 637 26.89 -1.52 -10.86
C LYS A 637 28.32 -1.22 -11.33
N ILE A 638 29.17 -0.76 -10.43
CA ILE A 638 30.56 -0.37 -10.70
C ILE A 638 31.49 -1.26 -9.85
N ASP A 639 32.52 -1.82 -10.47
CA ASP A 639 33.48 -2.73 -9.83
C ASP A 639 32.85 -3.90 -9.04
N GLY A 640 31.66 -4.33 -9.47
CA GLY A 640 30.95 -5.42 -8.84
C GLY A 640 29.98 -5.00 -7.73
N GLU A 641 29.99 -3.74 -7.30
CA GLU A 641 29.14 -3.19 -6.25
C GLU A 641 27.98 -2.37 -6.82
N PHE A 642 26.83 -2.39 -6.13
CA PHE A 642 25.67 -1.58 -6.49
C PHE A 642 25.80 -0.17 -5.90
N MET A 643 25.82 0.83 -6.77
CA MET A 643 25.96 2.24 -6.39
C MET A 643 24.64 2.90 -6.00
N LEU A 644 23.52 2.23 -6.27
CA LEU A 644 22.17 2.69 -5.91
C LEU A 644 21.48 1.64 -5.04
N GLU A 645 20.66 2.11 -4.08
CA GLU A 645 19.79 1.23 -3.29
C GLU A 645 18.43 0.97 -3.96
N ASP A 646 18.03 1.84 -4.89
CA ASP A 646 16.84 1.73 -5.73
C ASP A 646 17.13 2.23 -7.16
N ASP A 647 16.19 2.92 -7.81
CA ASP A 647 16.36 3.46 -9.17
C ASP A 647 17.08 4.80 -9.21
N ASP A 648 17.23 5.50 -8.07
CA ASP A 648 17.80 6.85 -8.02
C ASP A 648 18.43 7.30 -6.68
N HIS A 649 18.31 6.55 -5.57
CA HIS A 649 19.00 6.86 -4.32
C HIS A 649 20.36 6.16 -4.24
N LEU A 650 21.37 6.88 -3.76
CA LEU A 650 22.71 6.32 -3.59
C LEU A 650 22.73 5.29 -2.46
N SER A 651 23.38 4.17 -2.71
CA SER A 651 23.83 3.27 -1.65
C SER A 651 25.02 3.90 -0.89
N VAL A 652 25.49 3.25 0.17
CA VAL A 652 26.71 3.68 0.86
C VAL A 652 27.89 3.78 -0.12
N ASP A 653 28.07 2.77 -0.99
CA ASP A 653 29.15 2.77 -1.98
C ASP A 653 28.96 3.87 -3.03
N GLY A 654 27.72 4.12 -3.44
CA GLY A 654 27.38 5.22 -4.34
C GLY A 654 27.67 6.58 -3.73
N SER A 655 27.39 6.75 -2.43
CA SER A 655 27.74 7.97 -1.69
C SER A 655 29.27 8.16 -1.60
N GLN A 656 30.02 7.09 -1.45
CA GLN A 656 31.50 7.11 -1.49
C GLN A 656 32.03 7.42 -2.90
N LEU A 657 31.42 6.87 -3.95
CA LEU A 657 31.79 7.11 -5.34
C LEU A 657 31.78 8.59 -5.71
N VAL A 658 30.85 9.36 -5.15
CA VAL A 658 30.66 10.79 -5.49
C VAL A 658 31.51 11.75 -4.62
N VAL A 659 32.29 11.24 -3.65
CA VAL A 659 33.16 12.06 -2.77
C VAL A 659 34.07 13.00 -3.55
N PRO A 660 34.82 12.57 -4.60
CA PRO A 660 35.73 13.46 -5.31
C PRO A 660 35.04 14.68 -5.92
N GLN A 661 33.80 14.51 -6.44
CA GLN A 661 33.01 15.60 -7.03
C GLN A 661 32.49 16.55 -5.96
N LEU A 662 32.00 16.02 -4.85
CA LEU A 662 31.58 16.85 -3.70
C LEU A 662 32.75 17.63 -3.14
N GLN A 663 33.90 16.99 -2.98
CA GLN A 663 35.12 17.63 -2.48
C GLN A 663 35.58 18.75 -3.41
N ALA A 664 35.67 18.49 -4.71
CA ALA A 664 36.01 19.51 -5.71
C ALA A 664 35.06 20.70 -5.70
N ALA A 665 33.75 20.44 -5.54
CA ALA A 665 32.74 21.49 -5.45
C ALA A 665 32.87 22.33 -4.18
N ILE A 666 33.14 21.70 -3.04
CA ILE A 666 33.39 22.39 -1.76
C ILE A 666 34.66 23.23 -1.85
N ALA A 667 35.77 22.67 -2.32
CA ALA A 667 37.04 23.41 -2.51
C ALA A 667 36.85 24.61 -3.44
N GLY A 668 36.17 24.43 -4.60
CA GLY A 668 35.87 25.51 -5.51
C GLY A 668 34.96 26.59 -4.90
N ALA A 669 34.03 26.23 -4.01
CA ALA A 669 33.21 27.20 -3.27
C ALA A 669 34.04 28.01 -2.24
N LEU A 670 35.08 27.42 -1.66
CA LEU A 670 35.99 28.10 -0.76
C LEU A 670 37.05 28.94 -1.48
N GLY A 671 37.17 28.81 -2.81
CA GLY A 671 38.20 29.49 -3.59
C GLY A 671 39.61 28.87 -3.49
N LEU A 672 39.66 27.57 -3.15
CA LEU A 672 40.84 26.74 -3.02
C LEU A 672 41.24 26.08 -4.34
#